data_bb98d330f9f725768cc8f5a0fd666561
#
_entry.id   bb98d330f9f725768cc8f5a0fd666561
#
_cell.length_a   1.000
_cell.length_b   1.000
_cell.length_c   1.000
_cell.angle_alpha   90.00
_cell.angle_beta   90.00
_cell.angle_gamma   90.00
#
_symmetry.space_group_name_H-M   'P 1'
#
loop_
_entity.id
_entity.type
_entity.pdbx_description
1 polymer ?
#
loop_
_entity_poly.entity_id
_entity_poly.type
_entity_poly.pdbx_seq_one_letter_code
_entity_poly.pdbx_strand_id
1 'polypeptide(L)'
;KYKKKSASKSRLSITSNGSVPITIQKVGAAAGEPEESKLSEEEKALMRQEFEAGLLEAGLQIERDKERSKGIGFIRLHIPWPILSREAELQKIKVAVKKPFKKCFGSVSQILHEEWANYGVMYKYQPVDLIRKYFGEQIGLYFAWLGVYTQLLIPPSVLGIIVFLYGIFTVDTNVPSQETCNHNLNITMCPLCDAVCDYWHLSTVCSLARASYLFDNGATVLFAIFMSLWAACFLEHWKRRQMCLKHTWDLTSLEDEEDELRPEYEEALQEKKAKIKAKSKKQVFNYFNKYFNCTKSLFLVIAYLVHSVRTTDKESSTLPFYKKKNCQIRRLFSIVMLFNFFFLLPVCVQIFVTFSAVFGVVVYRICMLSVWSMNPDPEAKASVRMTVTTTGIILNMLVVLVLEEVYGAIAVWLTELELPKTEEEFEERLIFKSFFLKSMNAFAPIFYVAFFKGRFAGRPGDYVYVFGDYRMEECAPPGCLIELCIQLSMIMLGKQLIQNNVFEILIPTIQEQKGMKREEDEENEAEERRPKQQYHKDFALEPFEGVSPEYMEMIIQYGFVSLFVASFPLAPAFALLNNVIEIRLDASKFVTEIRRPDAVRCKDIGIWYNILCGISKFSVITNAFVISFTSEFVPKMVYKYMYSVNGTMSGFTEHSLSYFNVSNFPPGTAPSTTLITGVTMCRYKDYRDPPWSADPYTFSKEYWSVLAARLAFVIFFQVSK
;
A
#
# COMPACT_ATOMS: atom_id res chain seq x y z
N LYS A 1 12.74 -11.68 -22.14
CA LYS A 1 11.66 -12.62 -21.75
C LYS A 1 10.81 -13.07 -22.96
N TYR A 2 10.37 -12.15 -23.82
CA TYR A 2 9.60 -12.49 -25.04
C TYR A 2 10.32 -13.41 -26.04
N LYS A 3 11.65 -13.26 -26.18
CA LYS A 3 12.44 -14.13 -27.07
C LYS A 3 12.48 -15.61 -26.64
N LYS A 4 12.41 -15.89 -25.33
CA LYS A 4 12.36 -17.27 -24.80
C LYS A 4 10.98 -17.93 -24.93
N LYS A 5 9.86 -17.17 -24.82
CA LYS A 5 8.50 -17.72 -24.99
C LYS A 5 8.23 -18.16 -26.44
N SER A 6 8.71 -17.44 -27.41
CA SER A 6 8.50 -17.76 -28.82
C SER A 6 9.30 -18.98 -29.30
N ALA A 7 10.51 -19.17 -28.79
CA ALA A 7 11.31 -20.37 -29.08
C ALA A 7 10.74 -21.66 -28.47
N SER A 8 10.02 -21.55 -27.35
CA SER A 8 9.34 -22.69 -26.70
C SER A 8 8.11 -23.18 -27.50
N LYS A 9 7.35 -22.26 -28.12
CA LYS A 9 6.15 -22.64 -28.91
C LYS A 9 6.49 -23.37 -30.22
N SER A 10 7.61 -23.08 -30.85
CA SER A 10 8.04 -23.79 -32.06
C SER A 10 8.47 -25.25 -31.82
N ARG A 11 8.85 -25.59 -30.57
CA ARG A 11 9.23 -26.98 -30.21
C ARG A 11 8.06 -27.95 -29.96
N LEU A 12 6.87 -27.44 -29.72
CA LEU A 12 5.71 -28.29 -29.42
C LEU A 12 4.92 -28.74 -30.66
N SER A 13 5.12 -28.10 -31.79
CA SER A 13 4.43 -28.47 -33.04
C SER A 13 5.21 -29.44 -33.96
N ILE A 14 6.42 -29.86 -33.63
CA ILE A 14 7.27 -30.72 -34.46
C ILE A 14 7.41 -32.14 -33.86
N THR A 15 6.35 -32.74 -33.41
CA THR A 15 6.33 -34.17 -33.09
C THR A 15 5.42 -34.95 -34.00
N SER A 16 5.60 -34.86 -35.29
CA SER A 16 5.24 -35.95 -36.20
C SER A 16 6.24 -36.00 -37.39
N ASN A 17 7.07 -36.99 -37.28
CA ASN A 17 7.99 -37.51 -38.32
C ASN A 17 9.37 -36.86 -38.49
N GLY A 18 10.38 -37.60 -38.01
CA GLY A 18 11.75 -37.50 -38.50
C GLY A 18 12.76 -37.00 -37.43
N SER A 19 13.13 -37.89 -36.53
CA SER A 19 14.14 -37.68 -35.53
C SER A 19 15.56 -37.69 -36.06
N VAL A 20 16.30 -36.60 -35.83
CA VAL A 20 17.78 -36.66 -35.71
C VAL A 20 18.12 -36.07 -34.36
N PRO A 21 18.73 -36.86 -33.45
CA PRO A 21 19.10 -36.35 -32.12
C PRO A 21 20.39 -35.55 -32.20
N ILE A 22 20.31 -34.27 -31.94
CA ILE A 22 21.51 -33.44 -31.71
C ILE A 22 21.97 -33.65 -30.26
N THR A 23 23.06 -34.38 -30.10
CA THR A 23 23.73 -34.59 -28.81
C THR A 23 24.56 -33.34 -28.47
N ILE A 24 24.12 -32.57 -27.48
CA ILE A 24 24.93 -31.48 -26.92
C ILE A 24 25.90 -32.09 -25.92
N GLN A 25 27.16 -32.19 -26.28
CA GLN A 25 28.24 -32.53 -25.33
C GLN A 25 28.46 -31.34 -24.36
N LYS A 26 28.25 -31.59 -23.10
CA LYS A 26 28.69 -30.67 -22.03
C LYS A 26 30.18 -30.92 -21.78
N VAL A 27 30.98 -29.94 -22.10
CA VAL A 27 32.36 -29.81 -21.61
C VAL A 27 32.31 -29.29 -20.15
N GLY A 28 33.00 -29.96 -19.24
CA GLY A 28 32.98 -29.67 -17.83
C GLY A 28 33.51 -28.27 -17.50
N ALA A 29 32.78 -27.56 -16.64
CA ALA A 29 33.17 -26.26 -16.13
C ALA A 29 33.67 -26.40 -14.69
N ALA A 30 34.85 -25.83 -14.46
CA ALA A 30 35.37 -25.51 -13.15
C ALA A 30 34.65 -24.31 -12.55
N ALA A 31 34.51 -24.26 -11.24
CA ALA A 31 33.80 -23.24 -10.50
C ALA A 31 34.36 -21.85 -10.72
N GLY A 32 33.48 -20.93 -11.20
CA GLY A 32 33.64 -19.49 -11.31
C GLY A 32 32.25 -18.88 -11.48
N GLU A 33 32.04 -17.70 -10.94
CA GLU A 33 30.81 -16.92 -10.91
C GLU A 33 29.95 -17.01 -12.19
N PRO A 34 28.60 -16.90 -12.11
CA PRO A 34 27.75 -17.01 -13.29
C PRO A 34 27.91 -15.75 -14.18
N GLU A 35 28.87 -15.76 -15.07
CA GLU A 35 28.81 -14.90 -16.25
C GLU A 35 27.59 -15.30 -17.07
N GLU A 36 26.65 -14.36 -17.29
CA GLU A 36 25.67 -14.48 -18.36
C GLU A 36 26.39 -14.90 -19.63
N SER A 37 26.17 -16.13 -20.07
CA SER A 37 26.74 -16.67 -21.29
C SER A 37 26.24 -15.81 -22.45
N LYS A 38 27.09 -14.90 -22.93
CA LYS A 38 26.84 -14.11 -24.12
C LYS A 38 26.82 -15.10 -25.27
N LEU A 39 25.63 -15.47 -25.75
CA LEU A 39 25.41 -16.21 -26.98
C LEU A 39 26.19 -15.52 -28.12
N SER A 40 26.91 -16.32 -28.89
CA SER A 40 27.65 -15.77 -30.06
C SER A 40 26.68 -15.11 -31.05
N GLU A 41 27.15 -14.13 -31.82
CA GLU A 41 26.30 -13.46 -32.83
C GLU A 41 25.78 -14.44 -33.90
N GLU A 42 26.52 -15.51 -34.15
CA GLU A 42 26.13 -16.59 -35.09
C GLU A 42 24.98 -17.42 -34.50
N GLU A 43 25.02 -17.76 -33.22
CA GLU A 43 23.91 -18.48 -32.55
C GLU A 43 22.65 -17.62 -32.51
N LYS A 44 22.79 -16.34 -32.25
CA LYS A 44 21.65 -15.40 -32.31
C LYS A 44 21.07 -15.26 -33.71
N ALA A 45 21.92 -15.28 -34.74
CA ALA A 45 21.48 -15.24 -36.13
C ALA A 45 20.74 -16.51 -36.53
N LEU A 46 21.23 -17.67 -36.09
CA LEU A 46 20.59 -18.97 -36.36
C LEU A 46 19.21 -19.04 -35.66
N MET A 47 19.10 -18.63 -34.38
CA MET A 47 17.85 -18.57 -33.68
C MET A 47 16.83 -17.63 -34.36
N ARG A 48 17.29 -16.49 -34.85
CA ARG A 48 16.44 -15.57 -35.65
C ARG A 48 15.93 -16.21 -36.93
N GLN A 49 16.79 -16.91 -37.65
CA GLN A 49 16.43 -17.57 -38.91
C GLN A 49 15.42 -18.71 -38.67
N GLU A 50 15.62 -19.51 -37.62
CA GLU A 50 14.67 -20.57 -37.23
C GLU A 50 13.32 -19.98 -36.83
N PHE A 51 13.29 -18.88 -36.09
CA PHE A 51 12.07 -18.18 -35.71
C PHE A 51 11.32 -17.60 -36.90
N GLU A 52 12.04 -16.95 -37.85
CA GLU A 52 11.44 -16.41 -39.07
C GLU A 52 10.88 -17.51 -39.95
N ALA A 53 11.57 -18.64 -40.05
CA ALA A 53 11.07 -19.82 -40.81
C ALA A 53 9.77 -20.36 -40.19
N GLY A 54 9.68 -20.45 -38.85
CA GLY A 54 8.46 -20.83 -38.18
C GLY A 54 7.28 -19.86 -38.38
N LEU A 55 7.56 -18.56 -38.48
CA LEU A 55 6.51 -17.57 -38.78
C LEU A 55 5.99 -17.71 -40.22
N LEU A 56 6.89 -17.99 -41.20
CA LEU A 56 6.51 -18.23 -42.59
C LEU A 56 5.69 -19.53 -42.71
N GLU A 57 6.06 -20.58 -41.97
CA GLU A 57 5.34 -21.85 -41.96
C GLU A 57 3.94 -21.68 -41.35
N ALA A 58 3.80 -20.82 -40.33
CA ALA A 58 2.50 -20.43 -39.78
C ALA A 58 1.65 -19.57 -40.76
N GLY A 59 2.24 -19.17 -41.91
CA GLY A 59 1.58 -18.44 -42.99
C GLY A 59 1.59 -16.93 -42.86
N LEU A 60 2.42 -16.36 -41.97
CA LEU A 60 2.60 -14.93 -41.88
C LEU A 60 3.50 -14.43 -43.04
N GLN A 61 3.26 -13.22 -43.48
CA GLN A 61 4.11 -12.52 -44.45
C GLN A 61 5.13 -11.64 -43.72
N ILE A 62 6.40 -11.74 -44.12
CA ILE A 62 7.49 -11.02 -43.49
C ILE A 62 8.03 -9.98 -44.48
N GLU A 63 8.01 -8.72 -44.07
CA GLU A 63 8.63 -7.63 -44.79
C GLU A 63 9.80 -7.08 -43.95
N ARG A 64 11.01 -7.09 -44.54
CA ARG A 64 12.22 -6.58 -43.87
C ARG A 64 12.47 -5.15 -44.32
N ASP A 65 12.69 -4.28 -43.34
CA ASP A 65 13.14 -2.93 -43.62
C ASP A 65 14.60 -2.95 -44.06
N LYS A 66 14.89 -2.34 -45.22
CA LYS A 66 16.24 -2.36 -45.83
C LYS A 66 17.20 -1.41 -45.11
N GLU A 67 16.71 -0.48 -44.34
CA GLU A 67 17.52 0.52 -43.67
C GLU A 67 17.66 0.19 -42.15
N ARG A 68 18.91 0.13 -41.68
CA ARG A 68 19.26 0.02 -40.27
C ARG A 68 19.34 1.44 -39.68
N SER A 69 18.32 1.87 -38.96
CA SER A 69 18.41 3.09 -38.15
C SER A 69 19.18 2.79 -36.88
N LYS A 70 20.34 3.46 -36.68
CA LYS A 70 21.19 3.33 -35.47
C LYS A 70 21.53 1.87 -35.07
N GLY A 71 21.76 0.99 -36.07
CA GLY A 71 22.11 -0.42 -35.81
C GLY A 71 20.93 -1.36 -35.49
N ILE A 72 19.71 -0.85 -35.41
CA ILE A 72 18.49 -1.62 -35.12
C ILE A 72 17.78 -1.91 -36.46
N GLY A 73 17.45 -3.17 -36.73
CA GLY A 73 16.66 -3.60 -37.87
C GLY A 73 15.24 -3.94 -37.48
N PHE A 74 14.26 -3.52 -38.26
CA PHE A 74 12.85 -3.82 -38.08
C PHE A 74 12.34 -4.85 -39.07
N ILE A 75 11.44 -5.71 -38.64
CA ILE A 75 10.72 -6.68 -39.44
C ILE A 75 9.23 -6.43 -39.22
N ARG A 76 8.51 -6.20 -40.31
CA ARG A 76 7.06 -6.06 -40.32
C ARG A 76 6.44 -7.42 -40.61
N LEU A 77 5.49 -7.83 -39.74
CA LEU A 77 4.73 -9.04 -39.89
C LEU A 77 3.30 -8.69 -40.34
N HIS A 78 2.86 -9.33 -41.41
CA HIS A 78 1.49 -9.20 -41.91
C HIS A 78 0.78 -10.55 -41.82
N ILE A 79 -0.42 -10.54 -41.23
CA ILE A 79 -1.26 -11.74 -41.10
C ILE A 79 -2.36 -11.66 -42.16
N PRO A 80 -2.35 -12.56 -43.19
CA PRO A 80 -3.43 -12.64 -44.16
C PRO A 80 -4.78 -12.98 -43.50
N TRP A 81 -5.85 -12.43 -44.06
CA TRP A 81 -7.19 -12.61 -43.51
C TRP A 81 -7.63 -14.09 -43.29
N PRO A 82 -7.33 -15.04 -44.21
CA PRO A 82 -7.70 -16.45 -44.00
C PRO A 82 -7.08 -17.05 -42.74
N ILE A 83 -5.83 -16.68 -42.44
CA ILE A 83 -5.10 -17.18 -41.28
C ILE A 83 -5.63 -16.52 -40.00
N LEU A 84 -5.81 -15.20 -40.03
CA LEU A 84 -6.40 -14.47 -38.91
C LEU A 84 -7.79 -14.99 -38.55
N SER A 85 -8.62 -15.27 -39.55
CA SER A 85 -9.97 -15.83 -39.36
C SER A 85 -9.93 -17.22 -38.74
N ARG A 86 -9.03 -18.10 -39.23
CA ARG A 86 -8.85 -19.45 -38.69
C ARG A 86 -8.39 -19.44 -37.24
N GLU A 87 -7.37 -18.64 -36.91
CA GLU A 87 -6.84 -18.55 -35.56
C GLU A 87 -7.88 -17.92 -34.59
N ALA A 88 -8.62 -16.91 -35.06
CA ALA A 88 -9.70 -16.31 -34.27
C ALA A 88 -10.83 -17.31 -33.98
N GLU A 89 -11.15 -18.20 -34.92
CA GLU A 89 -12.14 -19.26 -34.72
C GLU A 89 -11.62 -20.32 -33.73
N LEU A 90 -10.36 -20.74 -33.87
CA LEU A 90 -9.73 -21.68 -32.94
C LEU A 90 -9.67 -21.16 -31.52
N GLN A 91 -9.39 -19.88 -31.35
CA GLN A 91 -9.33 -19.21 -30.05
C GLN A 91 -10.68 -18.67 -29.60
N LYS A 92 -11.78 -18.93 -30.32
CA LYS A 92 -13.13 -18.41 -30.04
C LYS A 92 -13.21 -16.89 -29.91
N ILE A 93 -12.30 -16.17 -30.56
CA ILE A 93 -12.26 -14.71 -30.55
C ILE A 93 -13.28 -14.18 -31.55
N LYS A 94 -14.19 -13.29 -31.13
CA LYS A 94 -15.11 -12.59 -32.04
C LYS A 94 -14.36 -11.52 -32.81
N VAL A 95 -13.95 -11.82 -34.05
CA VAL A 95 -13.36 -10.83 -34.95
C VAL A 95 -14.48 -9.98 -35.56
N ALA A 96 -14.41 -8.67 -35.43
CA ALA A 96 -15.37 -7.76 -36.04
C ALA A 96 -15.29 -7.83 -37.57
N VAL A 97 -16.29 -8.44 -38.20
CA VAL A 97 -16.45 -8.47 -39.65
C VAL A 97 -16.89 -7.09 -40.10
N LYS A 98 -16.20 -6.54 -41.12
CA LYS A 98 -16.37 -5.20 -41.66
C LYS A 98 -17.79 -4.68 -41.70
N LYS A 99 -18.09 -3.66 -40.88
CA LYS A 99 -18.86 -2.51 -41.38
C LYS A 99 -17.82 -1.53 -41.99
N PRO A 100 -18.11 -0.91 -43.15
CA PRO A 100 -17.22 0.11 -43.68
C PRO A 100 -17.12 1.22 -42.62
N PHE A 101 -15.95 1.30 -41.97
CA PHE A 101 -15.68 2.39 -41.06
C PHE A 101 -15.83 3.69 -41.89
N LYS A 102 -16.78 4.55 -41.53
CA LYS A 102 -16.65 5.97 -41.87
C LYS A 102 -15.22 6.35 -41.44
N LYS A 103 -14.48 6.92 -42.35
CA LYS A 103 -13.11 7.43 -42.09
C LYS A 103 -13.18 8.29 -40.83
N CYS A 104 -12.89 7.72 -39.66
CA CYS A 104 -12.48 8.50 -38.50
C CYS A 104 -11.11 9.03 -38.84
N PHE A 105 -11.00 10.33 -39.04
CA PHE A 105 -9.75 11.02 -39.17
C PHE A 105 -9.02 10.92 -37.81
N GLY A 106 -7.99 10.11 -37.73
CA GLY A 106 -7.14 9.89 -36.55
C GLY A 106 -6.94 8.42 -36.20
N SER A 107 -5.79 8.09 -35.67
CA SER A 107 -5.54 6.78 -35.05
C SER A 107 -6.39 6.64 -33.78
N VAL A 108 -6.71 5.42 -33.34
CA VAL A 108 -7.45 5.19 -32.09
C VAL A 108 -6.69 5.79 -30.91
N SER A 109 -5.36 5.78 -30.95
CA SER A 109 -4.50 6.44 -29.97
C SER A 109 -4.76 7.96 -29.88
N GLN A 110 -4.89 8.62 -31.03
CA GLN A 110 -5.17 10.05 -31.08
C GLN A 110 -6.56 10.39 -30.50
N ILE A 111 -7.57 9.57 -30.79
CA ILE A 111 -8.92 9.72 -30.22
C ILE A 111 -8.88 9.54 -28.69
N LEU A 112 -8.13 8.54 -28.20
CA LEU A 112 -7.94 8.34 -26.75
C LEU A 112 -7.20 9.49 -26.10
N HIS A 113 -6.21 10.07 -26.79
CA HIS A 113 -5.51 11.25 -26.28
C HIS A 113 -6.44 12.47 -26.17
N GLU A 114 -7.24 12.77 -27.21
CA GLU A 114 -8.14 13.92 -27.23
C GLU A 114 -9.33 13.78 -26.29
N GLU A 115 -9.93 12.58 -26.19
CA GLU A 115 -11.18 12.36 -25.43
C GLU A 115 -10.96 11.89 -24.00
N TRP A 116 -9.75 11.41 -23.66
CA TRP A 116 -9.50 10.77 -22.36
C TRP A 116 -8.21 11.22 -21.69
N ALA A 117 -7.06 11.21 -22.38
CA ALA A 117 -5.75 11.51 -21.79
C ALA A 117 -5.48 13.02 -21.61
N ASN A 118 -6.32 13.89 -22.10
CA ASN A 118 -6.15 15.34 -21.99
C ASN A 118 -6.73 15.88 -20.68
N TYR A 119 -5.98 16.71 -19.96
CA TYR A 119 -6.43 17.38 -18.74
C TYR A 119 -7.67 18.29 -18.95
N GLY A 120 -7.84 18.87 -20.14
CA GLY A 120 -9.01 19.69 -20.48
C GLY A 120 -10.35 18.95 -20.42
N VAL A 121 -10.34 17.62 -20.39
CA VAL A 121 -11.53 16.76 -20.35
C VAL A 121 -11.73 16.06 -19.01
N MET A 122 -11.14 16.57 -17.90
CA MET A 122 -11.25 15.98 -16.56
C MET A 122 -12.70 15.72 -16.10
N TYR A 123 -13.64 16.52 -16.55
CA TYR A 123 -15.08 16.41 -16.22
C TYR A 123 -15.83 15.32 -17.01
N LYS A 124 -15.24 14.77 -18.07
CA LYS A 124 -15.88 13.71 -18.87
C LYS A 124 -15.68 12.33 -18.23
N TYR A 125 -16.69 11.47 -18.41
CA TYR A 125 -16.56 10.06 -18.03
C TYR A 125 -15.53 9.34 -18.90
N GLN A 126 -14.88 8.33 -18.32
CA GLN A 126 -13.89 7.52 -19.01
C GLN A 126 -14.56 6.64 -20.09
N PRO A 127 -14.02 6.58 -21.31
CA PRO A 127 -14.53 5.71 -22.37
C PRO A 127 -14.04 4.26 -22.20
N VAL A 128 -14.49 3.57 -21.13
CA VAL A 128 -13.96 2.26 -20.69
C VAL A 128 -14.00 1.20 -21.81
N ASP A 129 -15.04 1.21 -22.64
CA ASP A 129 -15.14 0.27 -23.77
C ASP A 129 -14.11 0.55 -24.88
N LEU A 130 -13.74 1.83 -25.08
CA LEU A 130 -12.69 2.20 -26.02
C LEU A 130 -11.30 1.83 -25.47
N ILE A 131 -11.08 2.09 -24.18
CA ILE A 131 -9.84 1.69 -23.47
C ILE A 131 -9.64 0.18 -23.57
N ARG A 132 -10.66 -0.61 -23.26
CA ARG A 132 -10.64 -2.06 -23.40
C ARG A 132 -10.30 -2.52 -24.82
N LYS A 133 -10.95 -1.92 -25.84
CA LYS A 133 -10.71 -2.29 -27.24
C LYS A 133 -9.28 -1.99 -27.71
N TYR A 134 -8.65 -0.99 -27.12
CA TYR A 134 -7.30 -0.59 -27.49
C TYR A 134 -6.21 -1.30 -26.67
N PHE A 135 -6.37 -1.38 -25.35
CA PHE A 135 -5.37 -1.90 -24.43
C PHE A 135 -5.66 -3.34 -23.91
N GLY A 136 -6.88 -3.82 -24.03
CA GLY A 136 -7.31 -5.11 -23.49
C GLY A 136 -8.09 -5.00 -22.18
N GLU A 137 -8.55 -6.16 -21.69
CA GLU A 137 -9.45 -6.25 -20.53
C GLU A 137 -8.75 -5.90 -19.23
N GLN A 138 -7.48 -6.25 -19.05
CA GLN A 138 -6.71 -6.00 -17.83
C GLN A 138 -6.64 -4.50 -17.50
N ILE A 139 -6.23 -3.69 -18.48
CA ILE A 139 -6.16 -2.24 -18.33
C ILE A 139 -7.56 -1.63 -18.28
N GLY A 140 -8.50 -2.15 -19.07
CA GLY A 140 -9.90 -1.73 -19.03
C GLY A 140 -10.54 -1.90 -17.66
N LEU A 141 -10.26 -3.01 -16.96
CA LEU A 141 -10.74 -3.26 -15.59
C LEU A 141 -10.11 -2.32 -14.56
N TYR A 142 -8.83 -2.00 -14.71
CA TYR A 142 -8.17 -1.02 -13.83
C TYR A 142 -8.87 0.34 -13.88
N PHE A 143 -9.04 0.91 -15.08
CA PHE A 143 -9.70 2.21 -15.22
C PHE A 143 -11.19 2.18 -14.87
N ALA A 144 -11.87 1.05 -15.08
CA ALA A 144 -13.24 0.87 -14.63
C ALA A 144 -13.32 0.87 -13.10
N TRP A 145 -12.39 0.19 -12.41
CA TRP A 145 -12.31 0.15 -10.96
C TRP A 145 -11.96 1.54 -10.38
N LEU A 146 -10.94 2.19 -10.92
CA LEU A 146 -10.53 3.53 -10.48
C LEU A 146 -11.66 4.57 -10.67
N GLY A 147 -12.41 4.46 -11.78
CA GLY A 147 -13.59 5.30 -12.03
C GLY A 147 -14.70 5.07 -11.01
N VAL A 148 -15.01 3.83 -10.65
CA VAL A 148 -16.00 3.50 -9.61
C VAL A 148 -15.54 3.97 -8.23
N TYR A 149 -14.27 3.77 -7.89
CA TYR A 149 -13.70 4.25 -6.63
C TYR A 149 -13.82 5.77 -6.51
N THR A 150 -13.43 6.50 -7.55
CA THR A 150 -13.52 7.97 -7.61
C THR A 150 -14.95 8.46 -7.47
N GLN A 151 -15.91 7.85 -8.17
CA GLN A 151 -17.33 8.24 -8.07
C GLN A 151 -17.89 7.99 -6.66
N LEU A 152 -17.55 6.87 -6.05
CA LEU A 152 -18.03 6.54 -4.70
C LEU A 152 -17.32 7.32 -3.59
N LEU A 153 -16.20 8.01 -3.86
CA LEU A 153 -15.59 8.96 -2.95
C LEU A 153 -16.34 10.29 -2.84
N ILE A 154 -17.26 10.62 -3.76
CA ILE A 154 -17.99 11.89 -3.74
C ILE A 154 -18.83 12.03 -2.46
N PRO A 155 -19.71 11.08 -2.07
CA PRO A 155 -20.51 11.22 -0.85
C PRO A 155 -19.67 11.37 0.44
N PRO A 156 -18.64 10.56 0.71
CA PRO A 156 -17.79 10.75 1.88
C PRO A 156 -16.99 12.05 1.86
N SER A 157 -16.59 12.53 0.68
CA SER A 157 -15.91 13.82 0.56
C SER A 157 -16.81 14.99 0.97
N VAL A 158 -18.05 15.01 0.48
CA VAL A 158 -19.03 16.03 0.85
C VAL A 158 -19.33 15.96 2.35
N LEU A 159 -19.57 14.77 2.88
CA LEU A 159 -19.86 14.60 4.30
C LEU A 159 -18.67 14.98 5.18
N GLY A 160 -17.44 14.63 4.78
CA GLY A 160 -16.21 15.01 5.48
C GLY A 160 -16.01 16.54 5.54
N ILE A 161 -16.28 17.24 4.45
CA ILE A 161 -16.27 18.70 4.41
C ILE A 161 -17.34 19.27 5.35
N ILE A 162 -18.55 18.71 5.39
CA ILE A 162 -19.63 19.14 6.30
C ILE A 162 -19.18 18.96 7.75
N VAL A 163 -18.58 17.83 8.11
CA VAL A 163 -18.06 17.56 9.47
C VAL A 163 -16.97 18.55 9.87
N PHE A 164 -16.09 18.89 8.95
CA PHE A 164 -15.04 19.87 9.18
C PHE A 164 -15.63 21.29 9.38
N LEU A 165 -16.57 21.69 8.52
CA LEU A 165 -17.27 22.96 8.66
C LEU A 165 -18.09 23.03 9.97
N TYR A 166 -18.74 21.94 10.37
CA TYR A 166 -19.40 21.85 11.67
C TYR A 166 -18.42 22.13 12.82
N GLY A 167 -17.20 21.57 12.77
CA GLY A 167 -16.13 21.88 13.70
C GLY A 167 -15.78 23.36 13.75
N ILE A 168 -15.67 24.03 12.57
CA ILE A 168 -15.39 25.47 12.49
C ILE A 168 -16.51 26.29 13.14
N PHE A 169 -17.78 26.02 12.81
CA PHE A 169 -18.91 26.81 13.32
C PHE A 169 -19.21 26.58 14.82
N THR A 170 -18.79 25.45 15.38
CA THR A 170 -19.05 25.10 16.78
C THR A 170 -17.85 25.26 17.70
N VAL A 171 -16.66 25.64 17.17
CA VAL A 171 -15.43 25.78 17.99
C VAL A 171 -15.59 26.83 19.10
N ASP A 172 -16.30 27.92 18.83
CA ASP A 172 -16.51 29.00 19.80
C ASP A 172 -17.55 28.64 20.88
N THR A 173 -18.35 27.62 20.66
CA THR A 173 -19.33 27.14 21.67
C THR A 173 -18.82 25.93 22.43
N ASN A 174 -17.66 25.39 22.08
CA ASN A 174 -17.07 24.23 22.74
C ASN A 174 -16.45 24.59 24.09
N VAL A 175 -17.10 24.17 25.17
CA VAL A 175 -16.70 24.48 26.55
C VAL A 175 -15.27 24.07 26.88
N PRO A 176 -14.76 22.84 26.59
CA PRO A 176 -13.38 22.46 26.87
C PRO A 176 -12.35 23.32 26.16
N SER A 177 -12.62 23.76 24.92
CA SER A 177 -11.73 24.69 24.21
C SER A 177 -11.74 26.10 24.85
N GLN A 178 -12.92 26.57 25.29
CA GLN A 178 -13.03 27.84 26.02
C GLN A 178 -12.29 27.80 27.35
N GLU A 179 -12.41 26.72 28.12
CA GLU A 179 -11.69 26.52 29.38
C GLU A 179 -10.17 26.52 29.17
N THR A 180 -9.69 25.83 28.13
CA THR A 180 -8.26 25.83 27.76
C THR A 180 -7.77 27.23 27.41
N CYS A 181 -8.60 28.05 26.76
CA CYS A 181 -8.27 29.42 26.36
C CYS A 181 -8.43 30.45 27.49
N ASN A 182 -9.00 30.07 28.63
CA ASN A 182 -9.30 30.99 29.71
C ASN A 182 -8.05 31.28 30.58
N HIS A 183 -7.47 32.45 30.42
CA HIS A 183 -6.32 32.89 31.21
C HIS A 183 -6.61 33.01 32.72
N ASN A 184 -7.86 33.21 33.09
CA ASN A 184 -8.25 33.35 34.50
C ASN A 184 -8.12 32.07 35.31
N LEU A 185 -8.17 30.89 34.67
CA LEU A 185 -8.02 29.60 35.35
C LEU A 185 -6.56 29.35 35.79
N ASN A 186 -5.59 30.05 35.25
CA ASN A 186 -4.18 30.01 35.61
C ASN A 186 -3.61 28.62 35.88
N ILE A 187 -3.97 27.64 35.01
CA ILE A 187 -3.52 26.23 35.14
C ILE A 187 -2.07 26.12 34.71
N THR A 188 -1.17 25.86 35.66
CA THR A 188 0.25 25.65 35.42
C THR A 188 0.51 24.18 35.13
N MET A 189 1.12 23.90 33.97
CA MET A 189 1.44 22.57 33.48
C MET A 189 2.88 22.20 33.81
N CYS A 190 3.11 20.89 34.02
CA CYS A 190 4.44 20.36 34.25
C CYS A 190 5.34 20.49 33.00
N PRO A 191 6.68 20.54 33.16
CA PRO A 191 7.61 20.67 32.06
C PRO A 191 7.52 19.52 31.06
N LEU A 192 7.66 19.84 29.78
CA LEU A 192 7.58 18.87 28.70
C LEU A 192 8.91 18.19 28.35
N CYS A 193 10.01 18.64 28.98
CA CYS A 193 11.33 18.00 28.95
C CYS A 193 12.05 18.25 30.28
N ASP A 194 13.09 17.46 30.58
CA ASP A 194 13.81 17.54 31.85
C ASP A 194 14.81 18.70 31.84
N ALA A 195 15.02 19.32 33.00
CA ALA A 195 15.99 20.35 33.32
C ALA A 195 15.90 21.67 32.47
N VAL A 196 15.68 21.57 31.18
CA VAL A 196 15.77 22.70 30.22
C VAL A 196 14.40 23.34 29.96
N CYS A 197 13.32 22.55 29.97
CA CYS A 197 11.98 23.08 29.78
C CYS A 197 11.42 23.67 31.08
N ASP A 198 10.72 24.80 30.96
CA ASP A 198 10.08 25.49 32.08
C ASP A 198 8.62 25.02 32.26
N TYR A 199 8.01 25.44 33.37
CA TYR A 199 6.56 25.38 33.56
C TYR A 199 5.88 26.27 32.52
N TRP A 200 4.70 25.92 32.13
CA TRP A 200 3.93 26.65 31.13
C TRP A 200 2.46 26.71 31.48
N HIS A 201 1.75 27.72 31.00
CA HIS A 201 0.31 27.85 31.21
C HIS A 201 -0.49 27.16 30.14
N LEU A 202 -1.56 26.46 30.52
CA LEU A 202 -2.43 25.73 29.58
C LEU A 202 -3.01 26.64 28.49
N SER A 203 -3.24 27.92 28.80
CA SER A 203 -3.74 28.92 27.84
C SER A 203 -2.83 29.18 26.65
N THR A 204 -1.53 28.86 26.74
CA THR A 204 -0.59 29.04 25.63
C THR A 204 -0.89 28.12 24.42
N VAL A 205 -1.57 27.00 24.66
CA VAL A 205 -1.97 26.05 23.59
C VAL A 205 -3.41 26.23 23.10
N CYS A 206 -4.02 27.37 23.41
CA CYS A 206 -5.39 27.70 23.00
C CYS A 206 -5.65 27.51 21.51
N SER A 207 -4.76 28.05 20.65
CA SER A 207 -4.90 27.92 19.20
C SER A 207 -4.85 26.46 18.73
N LEU A 208 -3.96 25.66 19.30
CA LEU A 208 -3.82 24.24 18.98
C LEU A 208 -5.01 23.42 19.49
N ALA A 209 -5.56 23.76 20.69
CA ALA A 209 -6.78 23.11 21.22
C ALA A 209 -8.00 23.39 20.34
N ARG A 210 -8.16 24.63 19.86
CA ARG A 210 -9.20 25.00 18.89
C ARG A 210 -9.03 24.28 17.56
N ALA A 211 -7.81 24.21 17.04
CA ALA A 211 -7.50 23.45 15.82
C ALA A 211 -7.78 21.96 15.96
N SER A 212 -7.46 21.38 17.13
CA SER A 212 -7.76 19.96 17.40
C SER A 212 -9.25 19.66 17.39
N TYR A 213 -10.09 20.56 17.90
CA TYR A 213 -11.54 20.39 17.90
C TYR A 213 -12.14 20.33 16.48
N LEU A 214 -11.54 20.97 15.48
CA LEU A 214 -12.01 20.88 14.09
C LEU A 214 -12.08 19.44 13.60
N PHE A 215 -11.20 18.58 14.12
CA PHE A 215 -11.07 17.18 13.74
C PHE A 215 -11.61 16.22 14.82
N ASP A 216 -11.64 16.62 16.09
CA ASP A 216 -12.11 15.81 17.23
C ASP A 216 -13.44 16.35 17.78
N ASN A 217 -14.46 16.32 16.98
CA ASN A 217 -15.82 16.71 17.36
C ASN A 217 -16.78 15.50 17.35
N GLY A 218 -17.99 15.65 17.92
CA GLY A 218 -18.96 14.56 17.96
C GLY A 218 -19.43 14.05 16.59
N ALA A 219 -19.40 14.89 15.57
CA ALA A 219 -19.76 14.51 14.21
C ALA A 219 -18.73 13.58 13.55
N THR A 220 -17.46 13.66 13.96
CA THR A 220 -16.37 12.79 13.44
C THR A 220 -16.63 11.31 13.74
N VAL A 221 -17.25 11.00 14.90
CA VAL A 221 -17.61 9.61 15.24
C VAL A 221 -18.71 9.08 14.32
N LEU A 222 -19.74 9.89 14.06
CA LEU A 222 -20.79 9.51 13.11
C LEU A 222 -20.21 9.33 11.69
N PHE A 223 -19.27 10.18 11.34
CA PHE A 223 -18.55 10.06 10.07
C PHE A 223 -17.74 8.76 9.98
N ALA A 224 -17.06 8.35 11.03
CA ALA A 224 -16.31 7.08 11.07
C ALA A 224 -17.23 5.86 10.93
N ILE A 225 -18.43 5.89 11.54
CA ILE A 225 -19.46 4.85 11.36
C ILE A 225 -19.92 4.83 9.90
N PHE A 226 -20.23 6.00 9.33
CA PHE A 226 -20.61 6.11 7.92
C PHE A 226 -19.52 5.54 6.98
N MET A 227 -18.25 5.84 7.22
CA MET A 227 -17.14 5.33 6.42
C MET A 227 -16.97 3.81 6.50
N SER A 228 -17.27 3.22 7.65
CA SER A 228 -17.27 1.77 7.81
C SER A 228 -18.36 1.11 6.95
N LEU A 229 -19.55 1.72 6.87
CA LEU A 229 -20.64 1.28 6.00
C LEU A 229 -20.31 1.54 4.53
N TRP A 230 -19.74 2.70 4.22
CA TRP A 230 -19.31 3.07 2.88
C TRP A 230 -18.30 2.05 2.30
N ALA A 231 -17.31 1.63 3.09
CA ALA A 231 -16.34 0.64 2.64
C ALA A 231 -16.99 -0.70 2.23
N ALA A 232 -18.00 -1.14 2.99
CA ALA A 232 -18.78 -2.34 2.64
C ALA A 232 -19.62 -2.14 1.37
N CYS A 233 -20.28 -0.98 1.25
CA CYS A 233 -21.06 -0.60 0.07
C CYS A 233 -20.19 -0.50 -1.18
N PHE A 234 -19.00 0.08 -1.07
CA PHE A 234 -18.02 0.17 -2.15
C PHE A 234 -17.64 -1.20 -2.69
N LEU A 235 -17.27 -2.14 -1.81
CA LEU A 235 -16.88 -3.48 -2.21
C LEU A 235 -18.01 -4.23 -2.91
N GLU A 236 -19.23 -4.15 -2.36
CA GLU A 236 -20.38 -4.80 -2.95
C GLU A 236 -20.79 -4.16 -4.29
N HIS A 237 -20.71 -2.82 -4.39
CA HIS A 237 -20.99 -2.10 -5.63
C HIS A 237 -19.98 -2.46 -6.72
N TRP A 238 -18.69 -2.52 -6.38
CA TRP A 238 -17.65 -2.95 -7.32
C TRP A 238 -17.88 -4.37 -7.79
N LYS A 239 -18.15 -5.31 -6.88
CA LYS A 239 -18.45 -6.71 -7.23
C LYS A 239 -19.58 -6.82 -8.24
N ARG A 240 -20.67 -6.09 -8.06
CA ARG A 240 -21.78 -6.04 -9.00
C ARG A 240 -21.38 -5.43 -10.35
N ARG A 241 -20.64 -4.33 -10.33
CA ARG A 241 -20.14 -3.69 -11.54
C ARG A 241 -19.21 -4.61 -12.33
N GLN A 242 -18.31 -5.28 -11.66
CA GLN A 242 -17.40 -6.28 -12.26
C GLN A 242 -18.17 -7.43 -12.92
N MET A 243 -19.21 -7.94 -12.28
CA MET A 243 -20.07 -8.97 -12.89
C MET A 243 -20.80 -8.47 -14.15
N CYS A 244 -21.28 -7.23 -14.15
CA CYS A 244 -21.84 -6.61 -15.35
C CYS A 244 -20.82 -6.48 -16.47
N LEU A 245 -19.60 -6.06 -16.16
CA LEU A 245 -18.50 -5.95 -17.13
C LEU A 245 -18.11 -7.33 -17.67
N LYS A 246 -18.00 -8.35 -16.80
CA LYS A 246 -17.71 -9.74 -17.18
C LYS A 246 -18.75 -10.26 -18.20
N HIS A 247 -20.02 -9.97 -17.98
CA HIS A 247 -21.08 -10.35 -18.91
C HIS A 247 -21.04 -9.53 -20.21
N THR A 248 -20.91 -8.21 -20.12
CA THR A 248 -20.90 -7.30 -21.30
C THR A 248 -19.70 -7.56 -22.20
N TRP A 249 -18.58 -7.93 -21.64
CA TRP A 249 -17.32 -8.18 -22.33
C TRP A 249 -17.14 -9.65 -22.77
N ASP A 250 -18.11 -10.52 -22.48
CA ASP A 250 -18.10 -11.94 -22.86
C ASP A 250 -16.90 -12.71 -22.29
N LEU A 251 -16.62 -12.50 -21.00
CA LEU A 251 -15.48 -13.10 -20.29
C LEU A 251 -15.84 -14.35 -19.50
N THR A 252 -17.06 -14.88 -19.67
CA THR A 252 -17.57 -16.02 -18.90
C THR A 252 -16.91 -17.33 -19.29
N SER A 253 -16.39 -17.43 -20.51
CA SER A 253 -15.73 -18.64 -21.03
C SER A 253 -14.25 -18.80 -20.66
N LEU A 254 -13.67 -17.79 -19.99
CA LEU A 254 -12.24 -17.81 -19.62
C LEU A 254 -11.88 -18.77 -18.46
N GLU A 255 -12.88 -19.34 -17.79
CA GLU A 255 -12.65 -20.24 -16.66
C GLU A 255 -12.19 -21.65 -17.10
N ASP A 256 -12.34 -21.98 -18.39
CA ASP A 256 -12.03 -23.29 -18.97
C ASP A 256 -10.62 -23.36 -19.62
N GLU A 257 -9.87 -22.26 -19.67
CA GLU A 257 -8.53 -22.25 -20.24
C GLU A 257 -7.49 -22.75 -19.19
N GLU A 258 -6.71 -23.79 -19.56
CA GLU A 258 -5.60 -24.26 -18.72
C GLU A 258 -4.43 -23.26 -18.79
N ASP A 259 -3.96 -22.80 -17.63
CA ASP A 259 -2.82 -21.92 -17.53
C ASP A 259 -1.53 -22.59 -18.00
N GLU A 260 -0.74 -21.91 -18.82
CA GLU A 260 0.57 -22.37 -19.25
C GLU A 260 1.55 -22.43 -18.06
N LEU A 261 2.35 -23.51 -18.00
CA LEU A 261 3.38 -23.66 -16.97
C LEU A 261 4.56 -22.72 -17.26
N ARG A 262 5.14 -22.14 -16.22
CA ARG A 262 6.34 -21.32 -16.33
C ARG A 262 7.55 -22.17 -16.76
N PRO A 263 8.42 -21.67 -17.65
CA PRO A 263 9.60 -22.40 -18.11
C PRO A 263 10.57 -22.75 -16.96
N GLU A 264 10.73 -21.87 -15.96
CA GLU A 264 11.60 -22.12 -14.80
C GLU A 264 11.04 -23.27 -13.94
N TYR A 265 9.71 -23.38 -13.83
CA TYR A 265 9.07 -24.47 -13.13
C TYR A 265 9.20 -25.78 -13.89
N GLU A 266 9.05 -25.77 -15.22
CA GLU A 266 9.24 -26.96 -16.06
C GLU A 266 10.69 -27.45 -16.01
N GLU A 267 11.68 -26.57 -16.07
CA GLU A 267 13.09 -26.91 -15.94
C GLU A 267 13.41 -27.55 -14.58
N ALA A 268 12.94 -26.94 -13.50
CA ALA A 268 13.08 -27.48 -12.15
C ALA A 268 12.38 -28.85 -12.00
N LEU A 269 11.24 -29.04 -12.66
CA LEU A 269 10.50 -30.29 -12.66
C LEU A 269 11.26 -31.39 -13.43
N GLN A 270 11.85 -31.05 -14.60
CA GLN A 270 12.67 -31.96 -15.40
C GLN A 270 13.95 -32.35 -14.65
N GLU A 271 14.60 -31.42 -14.00
CA GLU A 271 15.79 -31.70 -13.16
C GLU A 271 15.46 -32.62 -11.98
N LYS A 272 14.34 -32.37 -11.30
CA LYS A 272 13.86 -33.25 -10.23
C LYS A 272 13.50 -34.63 -10.75
N LYS A 273 12.82 -34.73 -11.91
CA LYS A 273 12.51 -36.02 -12.57
C LYS A 273 13.78 -36.78 -12.94
N ALA A 274 14.81 -36.10 -13.45
CA ALA A 274 16.12 -36.67 -13.78
C ALA A 274 16.84 -37.19 -12.52
N LYS A 275 16.88 -36.38 -11.45
CA LYS A 275 17.46 -36.80 -10.14
C LYS A 275 16.73 -37.99 -9.52
N ILE A 276 15.40 -38.07 -9.67
CA ILE A 276 14.58 -39.20 -9.20
C ILE A 276 14.84 -40.46 -10.05
N LYS A 277 14.92 -40.34 -11.40
CA LYS A 277 15.29 -41.45 -12.29
C LYS A 277 16.68 -41.97 -11.97
N ALA A 278 17.63 -41.13 -11.59
CA ALA A 278 18.99 -41.51 -11.23
C ALA A 278 19.06 -42.20 -9.83
N LYS A 279 18.14 -41.85 -8.89
CA LYS A 279 18.17 -42.38 -7.49
C LYS A 279 17.24 -43.54 -7.23
N SER A 280 16.29 -43.89 -8.10
CA SER A 280 15.27 -44.88 -7.72
C SER A 280 14.83 -45.81 -8.81
N LYS A 281 14.98 -47.08 -8.52
CA LYS A 281 14.23 -48.16 -9.13
C LYS A 281 12.91 -48.51 -8.41
N LYS A 282 12.41 -47.92 -7.32
CA LYS A 282 11.17 -48.49 -6.75
C LYS A 282 10.27 -47.72 -5.76
N GLN A 283 10.53 -46.54 -5.18
CA GLN A 283 9.68 -46.12 -4.05
C GLN A 283 9.19 -44.65 -4.00
N VAL A 284 9.57 -43.76 -4.87
CA VAL A 284 9.35 -42.31 -4.66
C VAL A 284 8.18 -41.71 -5.43
N PHE A 285 7.68 -42.37 -6.48
CA PHE A 285 6.64 -41.82 -7.37
C PHE A 285 5.29 -41.57 -6.67
N ASN A 286 4.92 -42.35 -5.67
CA ASN A 286 3.65 -42.16 -4.94
C ASN A 286 3.70 -41.06 -3.86
N TYR A 287 4.88 -40.56 -3.51
CA TYR A 287 5.05 -39.56 -2.46
C TYR A 287 4.87 -38.12 -2.98
N PHE A 288 5.24 -37.89 -4.24
CA PHE A 288 5.33 -36.53 -4.78
C PHE A 288 3.95 -35.95 -5.16
N ASN A 289 3.07 -36.75 -5.76
CA ASN A 289 1.71 -36.30 -6.10
C ASN A 289 0.83 -36.05 -4.85
N LYS A 290 1.16 -36.69 -3.74
CA LYS A 290 0.47 -36.49 -2.45
C LYS A 290 0.96 -35.22 -1.72
N TYR A 291 2.19 -34.77 -2.04
CA TYR A 291 2.82 -33.61 -1.41
C TYR A 291 2.32 -32.29 -2.00
N PHE A 292 2.08 -32.25 -3.30
CA PHE A 292 1.65 -31.05 -4.03
C PHE A 292 0.19 -30.66 -3.75
N ASN A 293 -0.68 -31.62 -3.45
CA ASN A 293 -2.06 -31.36 -3.02
C ASN A 293 -2.17 -30.95 -1.54
N CYS A 294 -1.10 -31.04 -0.76
CA CYS A 294 -1.11 -30.71 0.66
C CYS A 294 -0.91 -29.22 0.95
N THR A 295 -0.28 -28.46 0.02
CA THR A 295 -0.10 -27.01 0.18
C THR A 295 -1.41 -26.24 -0.02
N LYS A 296 -2.32 -26.69 -0.90
CA LYS A 296 -3.71 -26.18 -0.97
C LYS A 296 -4.48 -26.46 0.32
N SER A 297 -4.17 -27.57 1.00
CA SER A 297 -4.85 -27.96 2.25
C SER A 297 -4.38 -27.16 3.47
N LEU A 298 -3.17 -26.58 3.46
CA LEU A 298 -2.66 -25.80 4.60
C LEU A 298 -3.24 -24.40 4.66
N PHE A 299 -3.49 -23.78 3.50
CA PHE A 299 -4.23 -22.51 3.43
C PHE A 299 -5.69 -22.69 3.86
N LEU A 300 -6.29 -23.84 3.51
CA LEU A 300 -7.60 -24.26 4.01
C LEU A 300 -7.59 -24.57 5.51
N VAL A 301 -6.49 -25.10 6.08
CA VAL A 301 -6.39 -25.38 7.52
C VAL A 301 -6.19 -24.09 8.33
N ILE A 302 -5.47 -23.10 7.84
CA ILE A 302 -5.39 -21.76 8.48
C ILE A 302 -6.73 -21.04 8.35
N ALA A 303 -7.37 -21.08 7.19
CA ALA A 303 -8.75 -20.58 7.00
C ALA A 303 -9.75 -21.37 7.85
N TYR A 304 -9.56 -22.67 8.04
CA TYR A 304 -10.41 -23.53 8.88
C TYR A 304 -10.14 -23.33 10.38
N LEU A 305 -8.90 -23.05 10.81
CA LEU A 305 -8.60 -22.68 12.19
C LEU A 305 -9.18 -21.31 12.56
N VAL A 306 -9.19 -20.36 11.64
CA VAL A 306 -9.88 -19.07 11.82
C VAL A 306 -11.41 -19.26 11.81
N HIS A 307 -11.94 -20.27 11.10
CA HIS A 307 -13.37 -20.60 11.08
C HIS A 307 -13.78 -21.53 12.23
N SER A 308 -12.89 -22.37 12.76
CA SER A 308 -13.17 -23.38 13.80
C SER A 308 -13.18 -22.87 15.23
N VAL A 309 -12.86 -21.59 15.45
CA VAL A 309 -13.15 -20.92 16.74
C VAL A 309 -14.65 -20.68 16.96
N ARG A 310 -15.51 -21.04 15.97
CA ARG A 310 -16.95 -20.73 15.99
C ARG A 310 -17.91 -21.92 16.17
N THR A 311 -17.41 -23.15 16.29
CA THR A 311 -18.30 -24.29 16.58
C THR A 311 -17.62 -25.30 17.48
N THR A 312 -17.77 -25.13 18.81
CA THR A 312 -17.78 -26.23 19.77
C THR A 312 -19.16 -26.85 19.72
N ASP A 313 -19.25 -28.12 19.43
CA ASP A 313 -19.87 -29.20 20.19
C ASP A 313 -20.21 -30.40 19.31
N LYS A 314 -19.76 -31.53 19.75
CA LYS A 314 -20.31 -32.87 19.91
C LYS A 314 -19.44 -34.04 19.41
N GLU A 315 -18.98 -34.77 20.43
CA GLU A 315 -18.93 -36.21 20.65
C GLU A 315 -18.73 -37.17 19.44
N SER A 316 -17.85 -38.06 19.50
CA SER A 316 -17.59 -39.28 20.22
C SER A 316 -16.91 -40.36 19.35
N SER A 317 -16.03 -41.11 19.99
CA SER A 317 -15.70 -42.53 19.92
C SER A 317 -14.95 -43.11 18.71
N THR A 318 -13.82 -43.69 19.12
CA THR A 318 -13.18 -44.96 18.77
C THR A 318 -12.31 -45.09 17.52
N LEU A 319 -11.01 -45.33 17.68
CA LEU A 319 -10.33 -46.62 17.42
C LEU A 319 -8.80 -46.51 17.26
N PRO A 320 -8.03 -47.59 17.52
CA PRO A 320 -6.58 -47.57 17.74
C PRO A 320 -5.75 -47.92 16.48
N PHE A 321 -5.72 -47.01 15.53
CA PHE A 321 -4.85 -47.11 14.34
C PHE A 321 -3.74 -46.01 14.31
N TYR A 322 -3.50 -45.38 15.44
CA TYR A 322 -2.89 -44.05 15.51
C TYR A 322 -1.35 -44.02 15.69
N LYS A 323 -0.69 -45.14 15.96
CA LYS A 323 0.72 -45.08 16.38
C LYS A 323 1.77 -45.03 15.24
N LYS A 324 1.40 -45.47 14.02
CA LYS A 324 2.33 -45.40 12.87
C LYS A 324 2.15 -44.12 12.01
N LYS A 325 0.98 -43.50 12.08
CA LYS A 325 0.67 -42.24 11.39
C LYS A 325 1.29 -40.99 12.04
N ASN A 326 1.46 -41.02 13.36
CA ASN A 326 2.01 -39.90 14.13
C ASN A 326 3.47 -39.56 13.84
N CYS A 327 4.30 -40.55 13.46
CA CYS A 327 5.71 -40.31 13.16
C CYS A 327 5.87 -39.65 11.77
N GLN A 328 5.01 -40.00 10.83
CA GLN A 328 4.99 -39.38 9.49
C GLN A 328 4.38 -37.97 9.55
N ILE A 329 3.31 -37.75 10.33
CA ILE A 329 2.70 -36.46 10.55
C ILE A 329 3.66 -35.50 11.27
N ARG A 330 4.43 -35.98 12.26
CA ARG A 330 5.47 -35.16 12.93
C ARG A 330 6.61 -34.76 11.99
N ARG A 331 7.06 -35.65 11.10
CA ARG A 331 8.08 -35.31 10.09
C ARG A 331 7.52 -34.36 9.04
N LEU A 332 6.28 -34.57 8.61
CA LEU A 332 5.58 -33.67 7.69
C LEU A 332 5.38 -32.30 8.32
N PHE A 333 4.94 -32.25 9.58
CA PHE A 333 4.78 -31.02 10.36
C PHE A 333 6.13 -30.31 10.58
N SER A 334 7.21 -31.06 10.82
CA SER A 334 8.57 -30.48 10.97
C SER A 334 9.09 -29.87 9.67
N ILE A 335 8.82 -30.53 8.51
CA ILE A 335 9.25 -30.00 7.20
C ILE A 335 8.39 -28.82 6.78
N VAL A 336 7.08 -28.84 7.05
CA VAL A 336 6.18 -27.71 6.81
C VAL A 336 6.52 -26.54 7.74
N MET A 337 6.87 -26.80 8.99
CA MET A 337 7.36 -25.78 9.93
C MET A 337 8.71 -25.21 9.49
N LEU A 338 9.64 -26.04 9.00
CA LEU A 338 10.92 -25.57 8.45
C LEU A 338 10.74 -24.73 7.20
N PHE A 339 9.82 -25.13 6.30
CA PHE A 339 9.52 -24.39 5.09
C PHE A 339 8.81 -23.06 5.40
N ASN A 340 7.83 -23.07 6.31
CA ASN A 340 7.20 -21.86 6.81
C ASN A 340 8.19 -20.98 7.59
N PHE A 341 9.12 -21.55 8.34
CA PHE A 341 10.15 -20.80 9.05
C PHE A 341 11.11 -20.10 8.08
N PHE A 342 11.55 -20.79 7.02
CA PHE A 342 12.38 -20.18 5.97
C PHE A 342 11.65 -19.07 5.20
N PHE A 343 10.33 -19.16 5.08
CA PHE A 343 9.50 -18.15 4.45
C PHE A 343 9.15 -16.98 5.40
N LEU A 344 8.82 -17.30 6.64
CA LEU A 344 8.45 -16.31 7.66
C LEU A 344 9.67 -15.47 8.09
N LEU A 345 10.86 -16.04 8.08
CA LEU A 345 12.09 -15.37 8.55
C LEU A 345 12.41 -14.09 7.76
N PRO A 346 12.44 -14.07 6.41
CA PRO A 346 12.66 -12.84 5.64
C PRO A 346 11.58 -11.78 5.91
N VAL A 347 10.31 -12.19 5.99
CA VAL A 347 9.19 -11.28 6.31
C VAL A 347 9.35 -10.69 7.71
N CYS A 348 9.71 -11.50 8.71
CA CYS A 348 9.98 -11.00 10.06
C CYS A 348 11.17 -10.05 10.10
N VAL A 349 12.25 -10.34 9.36
CA VAL A 349 13.41 -9.44 9.25
C VAL A 349 13.01 -8.10 8.63
N GLN A 350 12.19 -8.09 7.58
CA GLN A 350 11.72 -6.86 6.95
C GLN A 350 10.82 -6.04 7.86
N ILE A 351 9.89 -6.71 8.56
CA ILE A 351 9.07 -6.04 9.59
C ILE A 351 9.99 -5.42 10.64
N PHE A 352 10.99 -6.16 11.09
CA PHE A 352 11.98 -5.65 12.06
C PHE A 352 12.75 -4.44 11.50
N VAL A 353 13.17 -4.47 10.24
CA VAL A 353 13.84 -3.33 9.57
C VAL A 353 12.93 -2.11 9.50
N THR A 354 11.64 -2.29 9.12
CA THR A 354 10.66 -1.19 9.10
C THR A 354 10.46 -0.58 10.49
N PHE A 355 10.26 -1.40 11.52
CA PHE A 355 10.14 -0.90 12.90
C PHE A 355 11.42 -0.24 13.40
N SER A 356 12.59 -0.77 13.03
CA SER A 356 13.88 -0.16 13.37
C SER A 356 14.07 1.20 12.70
N ALA A 357 13.61 1.35 11.45
CA ALA A 357 13.64 2.63 10.74
C ALA A 357 12.70 3.65 11.39
N VAL A 358 11.46 3.27 11.71
CA VAL A 358 10.53 4.13 12.45
C VAL A 358 11.09 4.51 13.82
N PHE A 359 11.66 3.56 14.54
CA PHE A 359 12.33 3.82 15.83
C PHE A 359 13.52 4.75 15.67
N GLY A 360 14.33 4.62 14.61
CA GLY A 360 15.41 5.55 14.30
C GLY A 360 14.92 6.98 14.11
N VAL A 361 13.80 7.18 13.42
CA VAL A 361 13.17 8.53 13.28
C VAL A 361 12.67 9.03 14.63
N VAL A 362 12.11 8.17 15.49
CA VAL A 362 11.69 8.55 16.85
C VAL A 362 12.88 8.98 17.68
N VAL A 363 13.99 8.24 17.66
CA VAL A 363 15.24 8.62 18.35
C VAL A 363 15.77 9.95 17.82
N TYR A 364 15.80 10.15 16.49
CA TYR A 364 16.17 11.44 15.90
C TYR A 364 15.31 12.58 16.45
N ARG A 365 13.98 12.42 16.51
CA ARG A 365 13.07 13.45 17.04
C ARG A 365 13.36 13.76 18.51
N ILE A 366 13.56 12.73 19.33
CA ILE A 366 13.88 12.88 20.75
C ILE A 366 15.20 13.63 20.93
N CYS A 367 16.26 13.23 20.21
CA CYS A 367 17.56 13.86 20.29
C CYS A 367 17.52 15.33 19.81
N MET A 368 16.85 15.58 18.67
CA MET A 368 16.74 16.95 18.13
C MET A 368 15.92 17.86 19.03
N LEU A 369 14.83 17.34 19.62
CA LEU A 369 14.05 18.10 20.59
C LEU A 369 14.91 18.49 21.79
N SER A 370 15.73 17.58 22.31
CA SER A 370 16.64 17.82 23.42
C SER A 370 17.73 18.85 23.06
N VAL A 371 18.39 18.71 21.91
CA VAL A 371 19.43 19.61 21.44
C VAL A 371 18.90 21.04 21.21
N TRP A 372 17.79 21.17 20.49
CA TRP A 372 17.23 22.49 20.18
C TRP A 372 16.58 23.19 21.38
N SER A 373 16.11 22.44 22.38
CA SER A 373 15.60 23.02 23.61
C SER A 373 16.69 23.72 24.45
N MET A 374 17.99 23.42 24.21
CA MET A 374 19.11 24.10 24.81
C MET A 374 19.41 25.47 24.19
N ASN A 375 18.80 25.83 23.06
CA ASN A 375 19.01 27.11 22.41
C ASN A 375 18.54 28.27 23.33
N PRO A 376 19.31 29.34 23.53
CA PRO A 376 18.93 30.44 24.43
C PRO A 376 17.76 31.29 23.90
N ASP A 377 17.51 31.32 22.58
CA ASP A 377 16.51 32.17 21.94
C ASP A 377 15.07 31.75 22.26
N PRO A 378 14.22 32.64 22.84
CA PRO A 378 12.85 32.30 23.22
C PRO A 378 11.93 32.06 22.02
N GLU A 379 12.12 32.72 20.89
CA GLU A 379 11.35 32.50 19.66
C GLU A 379 11.69 31.14 19.03
N ALA A 380 12.97 30.77 19.04
CA ALA A 380 13.41 29.45 18.61
C ALA A 380 12.79 28.34 19.44
N LYS A 381 12.75 28.50 20.79
CA LYS A 381 12.12 27.54 21.69
C LYS A 381 10.63 27.33 21.41
N ALA A 382 9.88 28.36 21.06
CA ALA A 382 8.45 28.26 20.73
C ALA A 382 8.20 27.45 19.46
N SER A 383 9.10 27.56 18.46
CA SER A 383 8.95 26.86 17.17
C SER A 383 9.61 25.47 17.12
N VAL A 384 10.51 25.15 18.06
CA VAL A 384 11.31 23.89 18.07
C VAL A 384 10.44 22.64 17.87
N ARG A 385 9.37 22.51 18.63
CA ARG A 385 8.53 21.32 18.58
C ARG A 385 7.87 21.12 17.21
N MET A 386 7.36 22.19 16.61
CA MET A 386 6.77 22.14 15.27
C MET A 386 7.84 21.82 14.23
N THR A 387 8.99 22.43 14.32
CA THR A 387 10.13 22.22 13.39
C THR A 387 10.62 20.77 13.47
N VAL A 388 10.86 20.23 14.66
CA VAL A 388 11.31 18.84 14.87
C VAL A 388 10.25 17.84 14.40
N THR A 389 8.97 18.12 14.63
CA THR A 389 7.89 17.27 14.14
C THR A 389 7.84 17.28 12.61
N THR A 390 7.91 18.45 11.98
CA THR A 390 7.87 18.58 10.52
C THR A 390 9.09 17.92 9.86
N THR A 391 10.31 18.16 10.39
CA THR A 391 11.52 17.52 9.87
C THR A 391 11.50 15.99 10.06
N GLY A 392 10.95 15.53 11.18
CA GLY A 392 10.74 14.09 11.43
C GLY A 392 9.77 13.46 10.44
N ILE A 393 8.69 14.14 10.06
CA ILE A 393 7.73 13.67 9.04
C ILE A 393 8.40 13.60 7.66
N ILE A 394 9.16 14.63 7.29
CA ILE A 394 9.89 14.66 6.00
C ILE A 394 10.92 13.53 5.95
N LEU A 395 11.72 13.36 7.01
CA LEU A 395 12.71 12.29 7.10
C LEU A 395 12.05 10.91 6.98
N ASN A 396 10.93 10.73 7.67
CA ASN A 396 10.17 9.49 7.61
C ASN A 396 9.63 9.21 6.19
N MET A 397 9.15 10.25 5.50
CA MET A 397 8.71 10.13 4.11
C MET A 397 9.86 9.69 3.19
N LEU A 398 11.06 10.27 3.35
CA LEU A 398 12.24 9.86 2.58
C LEU A 398 12.64 8.42 2.85
N VAL A 399 12.64 8.00 4.12
CA VAL A 399 12.92 6.60 4.51
C VAL A 399 11.90 5.64 3.89
N VAL A 400 10.62 5.98 3.90
CA VAL A 400 9.57 5.17 3.29
C VAL A 400 9.80 4.99 1.79
N LEU A 401 10.14 6.06 1.06
CA LEU A 401 10.42 5.99 -0.38
C LEU A 401 11.61 5.07 -0.71
N VAL A 402 12.72 5.20 0.04
CA VAL A 402 13.90 4.34 -0.16
C VAL A 402 13.59 2.87 0.14
N LEU A 403 12.87 2.59 1.23
CA LEU A 403 12.49 1.23 1.59
C LEU A 403 11.48 0.62 0.62
N GLU A 404 10.64 1.42 -0.04
CA GLU A 404 9.67 0.95 -1.02
C GLU A 404 10.33 0.26 -2.21
N GLU A 405 11.43 0.82 -2.75
CA GLU A 405 12.20 0.22 -3.83
C GLU A 405 12.89 -1.07 -3.38
N VAL A 406 13.52 -1.04 -2.20
CA VAL A 406 14.19 -2.22 -1.64
C VAL A 406 13.19 -3.36 -1.42
N TYR A 407 12.00 -3.06 -0.90
CA TYR A 407 10.98 -4.08 -0.65
C TYR A 407 10.38 -4.63 -1.92
N GLY A 408 10.26 -3.83 -2.99
CA GLY A 408 9.90 -4.30 -4.32
C GLY A 408 10.86 -5.38 -4.83
N ALA A 409 12.16 -5.11 -4.80
CA ALA A 409 13.19 -6.06 -5.21
C ALA A 409 13.19 -7.35 -4.38
N ILE A 410 13.03 -7.23 -3.06
CA ILE A 410 12.97 -8.40 -2.16
C ILE A 410 11.70 -9.23 -2.41
N ALA A 411 10.57 -8.62 -2.67
CA ALA A 411 9.33 -9.34 -2.99
C ALA A 411 9.46 -10.18 -4.26
N VAL A 412 10.12 -9.64 -5.30
CA VAL A 412 10.43 -10.38 -6.54
C VAL A 412 11.33 -11.57 -6.23
N TRP A 413 12.46 -11.35 -5.55
CA TRP A 413 13.39 -12.39 -5.18
C TRP A 413 12.73 -13.52 -4.35
N LEU A 414 11.89 -13.18 -3.36
CA LEU A 414 11.17 -14.17 -2.55
C LEU A 414 10.17 -14.97 -3.39
N THR A 415 9.54 -14.35 -4.39
CA THR A 415 8.56 -15.03 -5.24
C THR A 415 9.23 -15.95 -6.24
N GLU A 416 10.38 -15.58 -6.78
CA GLU A 416 11.21 -16.47 -7.63
C GLU A 416 11.69 -17.70 -6.86
N LEU A 417 12.06 -17.51 -5.60
CA LEU A 417 12.51 -18.63 -4.73
C LEU A 417 11.42 -19.70 -4.50
N GLU A 418 10.13 -19.29 -4.53
CA GLU A 418 9.00 -20.21 -4.36
C GLU A 418 8.70 -21.07 -5.59
N LEU A 419 9.23 -20.72 -6.77
CA LEU A 419 8.98 -21.43 -8.03
C LEU A 419 7.49 -21.69 -8.28
N PRO A 420 6.63 -20.66 -8.39
CA PRO A 420 5.22 -20.84 -8.68
C PRO A 420 5.01 -21.49 -10.06
N LYS A 421 3.89 -22.21 -10.23
CA LYS A 421 3.64 -23.03 -11.41
C LYS A 421 3.29 -22.23 -12.64
N THR A 422 2.39 -21.26 -12.48
CA THR A 422 1.83 -20.46 -13.57
C THR A 422 2.28 -19.01 -13.42
N GLU A 423 2.20 -18.23 -14.49
CA GLU A 423 2.49 -16.79 -14.43
C GLU A 423 1.47 -16.06 -13.57
N GLU A 424 0.17 -16.44 -13.63
CA GLU A 424 -0.88 -15.89 -12.79
C GLU A 424 -0.58 -16.11 -11.30
N GLU A 425 -0.19 -17.34 -10.90
CA GLU A 425 0.20 -17.65 -9.53
C GLU A 425 1.43 -16.85 -9.08
N PHE A 426 2.38 -16.61 -9.99
CA PHE A 426 3.56 -15.76 -9.72
C PHE A 426 3.15 -14.33 -9.45
N GLU A 427 2.32 -13.74 -10.31
CA GLU A 427 1.85 -12.37 -10.17
C GLU A 427 1.03 -12.20 -8.88
N GLU A 428 0.10 -13.10 -8.58
CA GLU A 428 -0.70 -13.05 -7.36
C GLU A 428 0.16 -13.08 -6.08
N ARG A 429 1.15 -13.97 -6.04
CA ARG A 429 2.05 -14.09 -4.89
C ARG A 429 2.97 -12.88 -4.76
N LEU A 430 3.47 -12.36 -5.87
CA LEU A 430 4.28 -11.15 -5.91
C LEU A 430 3.50 -9.93 -5.42
N ILE A 431 2.29 -9.74 -5.94
CA ILE A 431 1.40 -8.65 -5.54
C ILE A 431 1.13 -8.71 -4.03
N PHE A 432 0.76 -9.87 -3.52
CA PHE A 432 0.46 -10.03 -2.09
C PHE A 432 1.65 -9.66 -1.19
N LYS A 433 2.85 -10.17 -1.52
CA LYS A 433 4.07 -9.87 -0.76
C LYS A 433 4.46 -8.39 -0.87
N SER A 434 4.49 -7.88 -2.08
CA SER A 434 4.81 -6.48 -2.35
C SER A 434 3.84 -5.54 -1.63
N PHE A 435 2.52 -5.82 -1.69
CA PHE A 435 1.51 -5.07 -0.97
C PHE A 435 1.74 -5.12 0.54
N PHE A 436 1.95 -6.30 1.11
CA PHE A 436 2.15 -6.46 2.55
C PHE A 436 3.35 -5.65 3.05
N LEU A 437 4.48 -5.73 2.34
CA LEU A 437 5.70 -5.03 2.70
C LEU A 437 5.59 -3.51 2.52
N LYS A 438 5.08 -3.06 1.38
CA LYS A 438 4.88 -1.64 1.10
C LYS A 438 3.83 -1.01 2.02
N SER A 439 2.74 -1.71 2.31
CA SER A 439 1.69 -1.22 3.22
C SER A 439 2.19 -1.14 4.67
N MET A 440 2.96 -2.12 5.15
CA MET A 440 3.58 -2.04 6.48
C MET A 440 4.53 -0.85 6.58
N ASN A 441 5.33 -0.59 5.55
CA ASN A 441 6.22 0.55 5.47
C ASN A 441 5.45 1.89 5.49
N ALA A 442 4.40 2.00 4.69
CA ALA A 442 3.60 3.22 4.57
C ALA A 442 2.78 3.53 5.83
N PHE A 443 2.19 2.50 6.47
CA PHE A 443 1.29 2.69 7.60
C PHE A 443 1.97 2.68 8.97
N ALA A 444 3.15 2.05 9.12
CA ALA A 444 3.83 1.92 10.42
C ALA A 444 4.06 3.24 11.15
N PRO A 445 4.49 4.34 10.51
CA PRO A 445 4.66 5.63 11.17
C PRO A 445 3.36 6.20 11.72
N ILE A 446 2.25 6.01 11.00
CA ILE A 446 0.94 6.48 11.41
C ILE A 446 0.41 5.63 12.57
N PHE A 447 0.58 4.32 12.51
CA PHE A 447 0.26 3.40 13.62
C PHE A 447 1.05 3.75 14.88
N TYR A 448 2.32 4.13 14.75
CA TYR A 448 3.12 4.59 15.89
C TYR A 448 2.49 5.80 16.56
N VAL A 449 2.15 6.85 15.81
CA VAL A 449 1.55 8.06 16.37
C VAL A 449 0.15 7.79 16.92
N ALA A 450 -0.64 6.95 16.25
CA ALA A 450 -2.00 6.65 16.66
C ALA A 450 -2.07 5.84 17.99
N PHE A 451 -1.18 4.87 18.19
CA PHE A 451 -1.36 3.87 19.25
C PHE A 451 -0.20 3.76 20.24
N PHE A 452 0.99 4.21 19.91
CA PHE A 452 2.19 4.04 20.74
C PHE A 452 2.71 5.35 21.32
N LYS A 453 2.73 6.42 20.55
CA LYS A 453 3.24 7.72 21.00
C LYS A 453 2.46 8.23 22.21
N GLY A 454 3.17 8.69 23.24
CA GLY A 454 2.59 9.23 24.46
C GLY A 454 1.91 8.22 25.38
N ARG A 455 1.89 6.92 25.03
CA ARG A 455 1.28 5.88 25.89
C ARG A 455 2.25 5.29 26.91
N PHE A 456 3.52 5.31 26.61
CA PHE A 456 4.59 4.71 27.40
C PHE A 456 5.57 5.75 27.96
N ALA A 457 5.18 7.00 28.00
CA ALA A 457 6.06 8.08 28.47
C ALA A 457 6.23 8.10 30.02
N GLY A 458 5.29 7.48 30.75
CA GLY A 458 5.30 7.53 32.21
C GLY A 458 4.57 8.76 32.75
N ARG A 459 4.96 9.23 33.93
CA ARG A 459 4.38 10.39 34.64
C ARG A 459 5.49 11.30 35.18
N PRO A 460 5.22 12.54 35.52
CA PRO A 460 6.16 13.38 36.25
C PRO A 460 6.71 12.67 37.49
N GLY A 461 8.03 12.65 37.63
CA GLY A 461 8.73 11.94 38.69
C GLY A 461 9.03 10.46 38.43
N ASP A 462 8.45 9.88 37.37
CA ASP A 462 8.64 8.46 36.99
C ASP A 462 8.43 8.32 35.49
N TYR A 463 9.29 8.96 34.72
CA TYR A 463 9.28 8.91 33.26
C TYR A 463 10.06 7.70 32.73
N VAL A 464 9.69 7.24 31.54
CA VAL A 464 10.43 6.23 30.81
C VAL A 464 11.47 6.89 29.94
N TYR A 465 12.74 6.44 30.07
CA TYR A 465 13.89 6.97 29.33
C TYR A 465 14.36 5.97 28.28
N VAL A 466 14.72 6.49 27.11
CA VAL A 466 15.39 5.74 26.04
C VAL A 466 16.89 5.94 26.24
N PHE A 467 17.67 4.84 26.21
CA PHE A 467 19.12 4.83 26.47
C PHE A 467 19.56 5.46 27.82
N GLY A 468 18.64 5.58 28.78
CA GLY A 468 18.92 6.09 30.13
C GLY A 468 18.84 7.61 30.28
N ASP A 469 19.09 8.41 29.23
CA ASP A 469 19.20 9.86 29.31
C ASP A 469 18.07 10.63 28.60
N TYR A 470 17.39 9.99 27.65
CA TYR A 470 16.41 10.67 26.80
C TYR A 470 15.00 10.27 27.17
N ARG A 471 14.19 11.23 27.63
CA ARG A 471 12.78 11.03 27.96
C ARG A 471 11.98 10.61 26.74
N MET A 472 11.12 9.59 26.92
CA MET A 472 10.21 9.11 25.86
C MET A 472 9.31 10.23 25.35
N GLU A 473 9.03 10.22 24.04
CA GLU A 473 8.18 11.21 23.36
C GLU A 473 6.77 11.26 23.93
N GLU A 474 6.29 12.44 24.24
CA GLU A 474 4.88 12.72 24.54
C GLU A 474 4.20 13.42 23.36
N CYS A 475 2.90 13.31 23.26
CA CYS A 475 2.13 14.09 22.32
C CYS A 475 2.10 15.56 22.68
N ALA A 476 2.10 16.42 21.67
CA ALA A 476 1.89 17.85 21.91
C ALA A 476 0.49 18.07 22.52
N PRO A 477 0.34 18.97 23.55
CA PRO A 477 -0.97 19.36 24.01
C PRO A 477 -1.80 19.97 22.84
N PRO A 478 -3.08 19.66 22.69
CA PRO A 478 -3.99 18.98 23.59
C PRO A 478 -4.01 17.45 23.48
N GLY A 479 -3.29 16.84 22.53
CA GLY A 479 -3.25 15.39 22.42
C GLY A 479 -2.71 14.86 21.11
N CYS A 480 -2.63 13.53 20.95
CA CYS A 480 -2.03 12.85 19.80
C CYS A 480 -2.86 12.95 18.52
N LEU A 481 -4.16 13.22 18.60
CA LEU A 481 -5.03 13.20 17.42
C LEU A 481 -4.67 14.29 16.40
N ILE A 482 -4.39 15.51 16.87
CA ILE A 482 -3.98 16.61 15.97
C ILE A 482 -2.66 16.29 15.27
N GLU A 483 -1.72 15.65 15.97
CA GLU A 483 -0.46 15.24 15.39
C GLU A 483 -0.64 14.15 14.34
N LEU A 484 -1.52 13.18 14.61
CA LEU A 484 -1.93 12.16 13.66
C LEU A 484 -2.59 12.77 12.41
N CYS A 485 -3.46 13.76 12.61
CA CYS A 485 -4.11 14.52 11.54
C CYS A 485 -3.08 15.24 10.65
N ILE A 486 -2.13 15.95 11.25
CA ILE A 486 -1.05 16.66 10.53
C ILE A 486 -0.20 15.66 9.74
N GLN A 487 0.19 14.54 10.35
CA GLN A 487 1.00 13.52 9.68
C GLN A 487 0.26 12.91 8.49
N LEU A 488 -1.01 12.55 8.65
CA LEU A 488 -1.82 12.00 7.56
C LEU A 488 -2.02 13.02 6.44
N SER A 489 -2.29 14.28 6.78
CA SER A 489 -2.40 15.38 5.80
C SER A 489 -1.10 15.55 5.01
N MET A 490 0.04 15.56 5.68
CA MET A 490 1.35 15.73 5.04
C MET A 490 1.69 14.55 4.13
N ILE A 491 1.35 13.33 4.51
CA ILE A 491 1.57 12.16 3.64
C ILE A 491 0.64 12.22 2.42
N MET A 492 -0.65 12.47 2.61
CA MET A 492 -1.60 12.51 1.51
C MET A 492 -1.35 13.66 0.54
N LEU A 493 -1.04 14.85 1.03
CA LEU A 493 -0.72 16.00 0.18
C LEU A 493 0.71 15.95 -0.35
N GLY A 494 1.67 15.59 0.49
CA GLY A 494 3.09 15.60 0.14
C GLY A 494 3.45 14.53 -0.88
N LYS A 495 2.98 13.30 -0.68
CA LYS A 495 3.20 12.22 -1.65
C LYS A 495 2.60 12.59 -3.01
N GLN A 496 1.36 13.07 -3.02
CA GLN A 496 0.65 13.44 -4.25
C GLN A 496 1.29 14.64 -4.96
N LEU A 497 1.63 15.71 -4.23
CA LEU A 497 2.26 16.87 -4.83
C LEU A 497 3.66 16.56 -5.39
N ILE A 498 4.44 15.73 -4.71
CA ILE A 498 5.80 15.40 -5.13
C ILE A 498 5.76 14.31 -6.21
N GLN A 499 5.05 13.22 -5.99
CA GLN A 499 5.01 12.10 -6.92
C GLN A 499 4.37 12.51 -8.24
N ASN A 500 3.14 13.00 -8.23
CA ASN A 500 2.40 13.30 -9.46
C ASN A 500 2.93 14.56 -10.17
N ASN A 501 3.23 15.64 -9.46
CA ASN A 501 3.66 16.86 -10.13
C ASN A 501 5.16 16.91 -10.47
N VAL A 502 6.03 16.34 -9.62
CA VAL A 502 7.48 16.42 -9.85
C VAL A 502 7.96 15.23 -10.67
N PHE A 503 7.61 14.01 -10.28
CA PHE A 503 8.13 12.81 -10.95
C PHE A 503 7.38 12.47 -12.23
N GLU A 504 6.06 12.64 -12.27
CA GLU A 504 5.24 12.21 -13.41
C GLU A 504 4.95 13.31 -14.43
N ILE A 505 4.99 14.60 -14.05
CA ILE A 505 4.77 15.72 -14.98
C ILE A 505 6.07 16.47 -15.28
N LEU A 506 6.77 16.95 -14.26
CA LEU A 506 7.91 17.86 -14.45
C LEU A 506 9.12 17.17 -15.06
N ILE A 507 9.49 15.97 -14.59
CA ILE A 507 10.67 15.27 -15.07
C ILE A 507 10.48 14.78 -16.52
N PRO A 508 9.38 14.10 -16.90
CA PRO A 508 9.13 13.74 -18.30
C PRO A 508 9.07 14.94 -19.23
N THR A 509 8.39 16.04 -18.83
CA THR A 509 8.35 17.27 -19.64
C THR A 509 9.75 17.86 -19.88
N ILE A 510 10.61 17.87 -18.86
CA ILE A 510 12.00 18.34 -19.01
C ILE A 510 12.80 17.39 -19.92
N GLN A 511 12.59 16.08 -19.80
CA GLN A 511 13.26 15.09 -20.64
C GLN A 511 12.81 15.21 -22.10
N GLU A 512 11.51 15.37 -22.34
CA GLU A 512 10.94 15.59 -23.66
C GLU A 512 11.46 16.86 -24.31
N GLN A 513 11.52 17.99 -23.57
CA GLN A 513 12.11 19.24 -24.07
C GLN A 513 13.60 19.11 -24.39
N LYS A 514 14.36 18.33 -23.59
CA LYS A 514 15.76 18.04 -23.89
C LYS A 514 15.90 17.11 -25.09
N GLY A 515 15.01 16.13 -25.23
CA GLY A 515 14.92 15.24 -26.38
C GLY A 515 14.60 16.00 -27.67
N MET A 516 13.59 16.88 -27.66
CA MET A 516 13.23 17.72 -28.79
C MET A 516 14.38 18.63 -29.23
N LYS A 517 15.05 19.32 -28.29
CA LYS A 517 16.22 20.16 -28.61
C LYS A 517 17.36 19.35 -29.22
N ARG A 518 17.60 18.14 -28.74
CA ARG A 518 18.62 17.25 -29.29
C ARG A 518 18.24 16.71 -30.67
N GLU A 519 16.94 16.47 -30.89
CA GLU A 519 16.43 16.07 -32.22
C GLU A 519 16.47 17.23 -33.21
N GLU A 520 16.16 18.47 -32.82
CA GLU A 520 16.29 19.69 -33.63
C GLU A 520 17.77 19.95 -34.02
N ASP A 521 18.68 19.75 -33.07
CA ASP A 521 20.13 19.88 -33.34
C ASP A 521 20.63 18.78 -34.30
N GLU A 522 20.14 17.53 -34.16
CA GLU A 522 20.45 16.41 -35.06
C GLU A 522 19.73 16.52 -36.41
N GLU A 523 18.55 17.13 -36.52
CA GLU A 523 17.85 17.39 -37.80
C GLU A 523 18.48 18.53 -38.58
N ASN A 524 19.02 19.54 -37.93
CA ASN A 524 19.78 20.63 -38.61
C ASN A 524 21.09 20.15 -39.19
N GLU A 525 21.67 19.04 -38.68
CA GLU A 525 22.87 18.41 -39.26
C GLU A 525 22.56 17.38 -40.35
N ALA A 526 21.29 17.04 -40.59
CA ALA A 526 20.90 15.96 -41.52
C ALA A 526 19.75 16.34 -42.45
N GLU A 527 20.01 17.28 -43.34
CA GLU A 527 19.08 17.73 -44.40
C GLU A 527 18.62 16.65 -45.39
N GLU A 528 18.97 15.37 -45.18
CA GLU A 528 18.71 14.26 -46.13
C GLU A 528 18.05 13.02 -45.51
N ARG A 529 17.36 13.11 -44.36
CA ARG A 529 16.73 11.94 -43.74
C ARG A 529 15.22 11.90 -43.99
N ARG A 530 14.77 10.74 -44.51
CA ARG A 530 13.36 10.40 -44.70
C ARG A 530 12.59 10.52 -43.37
N PRO A 531 11.27 10.87 -43.38
CA PRO A 531 10.48 10.99 -42.17
C PRO A 531 10.50 9.69 -41.36
N LYS A 532 10.81 9.79 -40.04
CA LYS A 532 10.79 8.66 -39.11
C LYS A 532 9.42 7.98 -39.17
N GLN A 533 9.39 6.67 -39.40
CA GLN A 533 8.14 5.89 -39.38
C GLN A 533 7.59 5.77 -37.96
N GLN A 534 6.27 5.61 -37.80
CA GLN A 534 5.64 5.52 -36.51
C GLN A 534 6.25 4.46 -35.59
N TYR A 535 6.61 3.31 -36.13
CA TYR A 535 7.21 2.22 -35.33
C TYR A 535 8.60 2.55 -34.76
N HIS A 536 9.33 3.51 -35.31
CA HIS A 536 10.58 4.00 -34.72
C HIS A 536 10.29 4.84 -33.47
N LYS A 537 9.20 5.63 -33.48
CA LYS A 537 8.75 6.41 -32.35
C LYS A 537 8.24 5.47 -31.25
N ASP A 538 7.38 4.51 -31.61
CA ASP A 538 6.82 3.55 -30.67
C ASP A 538 7.90 2.67 -30.01
N PHE A 539 8.98 2.35 -30.71
CA PHE A 539 10.11 1.59 -30.16
C PHE A 539 10.93 2.39 -29.14
N ALA A 540 10.95 3.71 -29.25
CA ALA A 540 11.66 4.59 -28.31
C ALA A 540 10.92 4.72 -26.96
N LEU A 541 9.61 4.41 -26.91
CA LEU A 541 8.82 4.46 -25.69
C LEU A 541 9.26 3.40 -24.67
N GLU A 542 8.96 3.62 -23.40
CA GLU A 542 9.26 2.69 -22.31
C GLU A 542 8.47 1.38 -22.42
N PRO A 543 9.06 0.24 -22.08
CA PRO A 543 8.34 -1.03 -22.09
C PRO A 543 7.28 -1.06 -20.97
N PHE A 544 6.13 -1.66 -21.22
CA PHE A 544 5.09 -1.87 -20.24
C PHE A 544 5.50 -2.92 -19.18
N GLU A 545 5.47 -2.57 -17.92
CA GLU A 545 5.85 -3.43 -16.78
C GLU A 545 4.66 -4.11 -16.08
N GLY A 546 3.43 -3.75 -16.43
CA GLY A 546 2.20 -4.26 -15.81
C GLY A 546 1.34 -3.15 -15.20
N VAL A 547 0.16 -3.50 -14.71
CA VAL A 547 -0.80 -2.57 -14.06
C VAL A 547 -0.68 -2.61 -12.55
N SER A 548 0.09 -3.55 -12.00
CA SER A 548 0.21 -3.78 -10.55
C SER A 548 0.78 -2.59 -9.78
N PRO A 549 1.73 -1.78 -10.28
CA PRO A 549 2.19 -0.57 -9.59
C PRO A 549 1.07 0.45 -9.38
N GLU A 550 0.24 0.69 -10.40
CA GLU A 550 -0.87 1.65 -10.36
C GLU A 550 -1.95 1.21 -9.35
N TYR A 551 -2.33 -0.08 -9.36
CA TYR A 551 -3.22 -0.62 -8.33
C TYR A 551 -2.64 -0.46 -6.92
N MET A 552 -1.34 -0.72 -6.75
CA MET A 552 -0.66 -0.64 -5.46
C MET A 552 -0.80 0.75 -4.84
N GLU A 553 -0.54 1.78 -5.63
CA GLU A 553 -0.63 3.17 -5.19
C GLU A 553 -2.04 3.52 -4.73
N MET A 554 -3.04 3.25 -5.58
CA MET A 554 -4.43 3.56 -5.28
C MET A 554 -4.99 2.76 -4.09
N ILE A 555 -4.55 1.52 -3.89
CA ILE A 555 -4.99 0.69 -2.77
C ILE A 555 -4.32 1.09 -1.46
N ILE A 556 -3.07 1.55 -1.48
CA ILE A 556 -2.43 2.16 -0.31
C ILE A 556 -3.14 3.46 0.06
N GLN A 557 -3.51 4.30 -0.91
CA GLN A 557 -4.34 5.50 -0.69
C GLN A 557 -5.69 5.13 -0.07
N TYR A 558 -6.38 4.10 -0.60
CA TYR A 558 -7.61 3.56 -0.01
C TYR A 558 -7.41 3.15 1.45
N GLY A 559 -6.25 2.56 1.77
CA GLY A 559 -5.86 2.23 3.14
C GLY A 559 -5.79 3.49 4.04
N PHE A 560 -5.14 4.56 3.62
CA PHE A 560 -5.10 5.82 4.38
C PHE A 560 -6.49 6.40 4.61
N VAL A 561 -7.32 6.44 3.56
CA VAL A 561 -8.69 6.96 3.64
C VAL A 561 -9.58 6.12 4.56
N SER A 562 -9.43 4.79 4.57
CA SER A 562 -10.31 3.90 5.33
C SER A 562 -9.83 3.64 6.77
N LEU A 563 -8.52 3.41 6.98
CA LEU A 563 -7.97 3.00 8.28
C LEU A 563 -7.95 4.13 9.32
N PHE A 564 -7.74 5.38 8.90
CA PHE A 564 -7.50 6.51 9.79
C PHE A 564 -8.50 7.66 9.61
N VAL A 565 -9.62 7.41 8.97
CA VAL A 565 -10.63 8.42 8.68
C VAL A 565 -11.18 9.13 9.92
N ALA A 566 -11.22 8.43 11.05
CA ALA A 566 -11.63 9.00 12.34
C ALA A 566 -10.71 10.13 12.83
N SER A 567 -9.47 10.21 12.33
CA SER A 567 -8.55 11.30 12.67
C SER A 567 -8.58 12.46 11.67
N PHE A 568 -8.96 12.20 10.42
CA PHE A 568 -8.91 13.19 9.34
C PHE A 568 -10.14 13.09 8.40
N PRO A 569 -11.27 13.73 8.77
CA PRO A 569 -12.50 13.68 7.96
C PRO A 569 -12.37 14.22 6.54
N LEU A 570 -11.36 15.03 6.25
CA LEU A 570 -11.10 15.55 4.90
C LEU A 570 -10.33 14.56 4.00
N ALA A 571 -9.84 13.43 4.52
CA ALA A 571 -9.09 12.44 3.75
C ALA A 571 -9.80 11.99 2.45
N PRO A 572 -11.11 11.68 2.44
CA PRO A 572 -11.80 11.33 1.20
C PRO A 572 -11.83 12.46 0.16
N ALA A 573 -11.88 13.72 0.60
CA ALA A 573 -11.89 14.87 -0.32
C ALA A 573 -10.52 15.04 -1.02
N PHE A 574 -9.42 14.84 -0.27
CA PHE A 574 -8.08 14.86 -0.85
C PHE A 574 -7.85 13.66 -1.77
N ALA A 575 -8.32 12.47 -1.40
CA ALA A 575 -8.26 11.29 -2.25
C ALA A 575 -9.08 11.47 -3.55
N LEU A 576 -10.28 12.07 -3.46
CA LEU A 576 -11.09 12.38 -4.62
C LEU A 576 -10.36 13.33 -5.58
N LEU A 577 -9.76 14.40 -5.05
CA LEU A 577 -8.99 15.36 -5.86
C LEU A 577 -7.82 14.67 -6.55
N ASN A 578 -7.09 13.84 -5.83
CA ASN A 578 -5.99 13.07 -6.40
C ASN A 578 -6.45 12.13 -7.51
N ASN A 579 -7.48 11.34 -7.27
CA ASN A 579 -7.95 10.35 -8.25
C ASN A 579 -8.45 10.99 -9.55
N VAL A 580 -9.04 12.19 -9.47
CA VAL A 580 -9.44 12.95 -10.68
C VAL A 580 -8.22 13.32 -11.53
N ILE A 581 -7.11 13.67 -10.89
CA ILE A 581 -5.85 13.98 -11.58
C ILE A 581 -5.19 12.68 -12.06
N GLU A 582 -5.09 11.67 -11.22
CA GLU A 582 -4.44 10.38 -11.47
C GLU A 582 -5.03 9.64 -12.67
N ILE A 583 -6.36 9.61 -12.81
CA ILE A 583 -7.02 9.04 -13.99
C ILE A 583 -6.45 9.63 -15.29
N ARG A 584 -6.07 10.92 -15.30
CA ARG A 584 -5.55 11.59 -16.50
C ARG A 584 -4.04 11.43 -16.66
N LEU A 585 -3.33 11.36 -15.54
CA LEU A 585 -1.89 11.03 -15.54
C LEU A 585 -1.66 9.62 -16.07
N ASP A 586 -2.33 8.63 -15.51
CA ASP A 586 -2.26 7.25 -15.96
C ASP A 586 -2.69 7.15 -17.44
N ALA A 587 -3.78 7.81 -17.82
CA ALA A 587 -4.24 7.83 -19.20
C ALA A 587 -3.18 8.39 -20.15
N SER A 588 -2.53 9.50 -19.79
CA SER A 588 -1.44 10.09 -20.57
C SER A 588 -0.24 9.16 -20.66
N LYS A 589 0.18 8.58 -19.54
CA LYS A 589 1.27 7.61 -19.44
C LYS A 589 1.05 6.42 -20.37
N PHE A 590 -0.13 5.79 -20.31
CA PHE A 590 -0.47 4.64 -21.16
C PHE A 590 -0.59 4.97 -22.64
N VAL A 591 -1.00 6.19 -23.02
CA VAL A 591 -1.23 6.58 -24.41
C VAL A 591 0.04 7.12 -25.06
N THR A 592 0.90 7.85 -24.31
CA THR A 592 2.00 8.64 -24.88
C THR A 592 3.41 8.18 -24.50
N GLU A 593 3.59 7.61 -23.31
CA GLU A 593 4.92 7.36 -22.74
C GLU A 593 5.33 5.89 -22.81
N ILE A 594 4.35 4.99 -22.68
CA ILE A 594 4.59 3.54 -22.64
C ILE A 594 4.24 2.89 -23.97
N ARG A 595 5.05 1.90 -24.39
CA ARG A 595 4.72 1.04 -25.53
C ARG A 595 3.38 0.38 -25.31
N ARG A 596 2.52 0.42 -26.32
CA ARG A 596 1.23 -0.27 -26.25
C ARG A 596 1.42 -1.73 -25.82
N PRO A 597 0.80 -2.13 -24.67
CA PRO A 597 0.92 -3.50 -24.18
C PRO A 597 0.13 -4.48 -25.06
N ASP A 598 0.45 -5.76 -24.92
CA ASP A 598 -0.37 -6.83 -25.47
C ASP A 598 -1.72 -6.86 -24.75
N ALA A 599 -2.78 -7.05 -25.51
CA ALA A 599 -4.13 -7.17 -24.93
C ALA A 599 -4.24 -8.51 -24.17
N VAL A 600 -4.21 -8.43 -22.85
CA VAL A 600 -4.39 -9.59 -21.95
C VAL A 600 -5.86 -9.69 -21.56
N ARG A 601 -6.45 -10.87 -21.76
CA ARG A 601 -7.80 -11.18 -21.30
C ARG A 601 -7.77 -11.45 -19.80
N CYS A 602 -8.65 -10.80 -19.05
CA CYS A 602 -8.75 -10.91 -17.60
C CYS A 602 -10.21 -10.91 -17.18
N LYS A 603 -10.59 -11.82 -16.29
CA LYS A 603 -11.98 -11.97 -15.82
C LYS A 603 -12.34 -11.04 -14.66
N ASP A 604 -11.36 -10.64 -13.86
CA ASP A 604 -11.53 -9.82 -12.66
C ASP A 604 -10.23 -9.11 -12.29
N ILE A 605 -10.24 -8.37 -11.18
CA ILE A 605 -9.06 -7.69 -10.63
C ILE A 605 -8.19 -8.60 -9.75
N GLY A 606 -8.43 -9.92 -9.76
CA GLY A 606 -7.64 -10.91 -9.07
C GLY A 606 -7.52 -10.67 -7.56
N ILE A 607 -6.32 -10.84 -7.05
CA ILE A 607 -6.01 -10.75 -5.61
C ILE A 607 -6.32 -9.37 -5.02
N TRP A 608 -6.36 -8.30 -5.83
CA TRP A 608 -6.63 -6.95 -5.38
C TRP A 608 -7.97 -6.81 -4.66
N TYR A 609 -9.00 -7.54 -5.11
CA TYR A 609 -10.28 -7.56 -4.43
C TYR A 609 -10.17 -8.11 -3.00
N ASN A 610 -9.39 -9.18 -2.81
CA ASN A 610 -9.18 -9.79 -1.49
C ASN A 610 -8.41 -8.85 -0.56
N ILE A 611 -7.43 -8.12 -1.09
CA ILE A 611 -6.67 -7.10 -0.37
C ILE A 611 -7.59 -5.97 0.11
N LEU A 612 -8.44 -5.43 -0.78
CA LEU A 612 -9.43 -4.40 -0.44
C LEU A 612 -10.41 -4.87 0.65
N CYS A 613 -10.89 -6.12 0.58
CA CYS A 613 -11.70 -6.73 1.62
C CYS A 613 -10.96 -6.82 2.96
N GLY A 614 -9.67 -7.17 2.94
CA GLY A 614 -8.81 -7.21 4.13
C GLY A 614 -8.68 -5.84 4.78
N ILE A 615 -8.31 -4.82 4.00
CA ILE A 615 -8.19 -3.43 4.48
C ILE A 615 -9.51 -2.94 5.06
N SER A 616 -10.63 -3.17 4.37
CA SER A 616 -11.96 -2.72 4.82
C SER A 616 -12.40 -3.36 6.14
N LYS A 617 -12.06 -4.62 6.37
CA LYS A 617 -12.32 -5.29 7.66
C LYS A 617 -11.43 -4.75 8.76
N PHE A 618 -10.15 -4.52 8.45
CA PHE A 618 -9.19 -3.99 9.41
C PHE A 618 -9.49 -2.52 9.76
N SER A 619 -10.05 -1.73 8.83
CA SER A 619 -10.38 -0.33 9.06
C SER A 619 -11.42 -0.13 10.17
N VAL A 620 -12.36 -1.05 10.33
CA VAL A 620 -13.35 -0.98 11.43
C VAL A 620 -12.67 -1.09 12.79
N ILE A 621 -11.69 -1.99 12.89
CA ILE A 621 -10.92 -2.20 14.11
C ILE A 621 -10.09 -0.95 14.42
N THR A 622 -9.32 -0.47 13.45
CA THR A 622 -8.43 0.69 13.63
C THR A 622 -9.20 1.96 13.99
N ASN A 623 -10.30 2.25 13.31
CA ASN A 623 -11.11 3.43 13.61
C ASN A 623 -11.76 3.34 15.02
N ALA A 624 -12.23 2.15 15.44
CA ALA A 624 -12.71 1.95 16.79
C ALA A 624 -11.63 2.26 17.83
N PHE A 625 -10.39 1.81 17.60
CA PHE A 625 -9.27 2.10 18.49
C PHE A 625 -8.85 3.59 18.46
N VAL A 626 -8.83 4.23 17.29
CA VAL A 626 -8.53 5.67 17.18
C VAL A 626 -9.53 6.50 17.95
N ILE A 627 -10.84 6.23 17.81
CA ILE A 627 -11.89 6.96 18.55
C ILE A 627 -11.79 6.68 20.05
N SER A 628 -11.55 5.45 20.46
CA SER A 628 -11.48 5.07 21.85
C SER A 628 -10.26 5.61 22.59
N PHE A 629 -9.09 5.48 21.97
CA PHE A 629 -7.82 5.70 22.65
C PHE A 629 -7.12 6.99 22.26
N THR A 630 -7.27 7.46 21.02
CA THR A 630 -6.53 8.63 20.53
C THR A 630 -7.38 9.90 20.58
N SER A 631 -8.68 9.80 20.28
CA SER A 631 -9.64 10.89 20.44
C SER A 631 -10.04 11.09 21.91
N GLU A 632 -10.50 12.28 22.25
CA GLU A 632 -11.07 12.60 23.55
C GLU A 632 -12.57 12.30 23.67
N PHE A 633 -13.17 11.71 22.64
CA PHE A 633 -14.62 11.46 22.62
C PHE A 633 -15.10 10.59 23.77
N VAL A 634 -14.47 9.44 24.02
CA VAL A 634 -14.89 8.53 25.10
C VAL A 634 -14.66 9.15 26.48
N PRO A 635 -13.51 9.77 26.82
CA PRO A 635 -13.35 10.50 28.08
C PRO A 635 -14.39 11.59 28.28
N LYS A 636 -14.72 12.38 27.26
CA LYS A 636 -15.76 13.42 27.32
C LYS A 636 -17.14 12.82 27.61
N MET A 637 -17.48 11.71 27.00
CA MET A 637 -18.74 11.00 27.26
C MET A 637 -18.81 10.48 28.69
N VAL A 638 -17.73 9.85 29.18
CA VAL A 638 -17.67 9.35 30.59
C VAL A 638 -17.84 10.51 31.58
N TYR A 639 -17.11 11.62 31.36
CA TYR A 639 -17.27 12.81 32.21
C TYR A 639 -18.70 13.31 32.20
N LYS A 640 -19.30 13.51 31.03
CA LYS A 640 -20.65 14.06 30.90
C LYS A 640 -21.71 13.24 31.59
N TYR A 641 -21.63 11.90 31.55
CA TYR A 641 -22.67 11.01 32.08
C TYR A 641 -22.41 10.52 33.50
N MET A 642 -21.16 10.46 33.96
CA MET A 642 -20.81 9.87 35.24
C MET A 642 -20.35 10.91 36.29
N TYR A 643 -19.71 12.00 35.88
CA TYR A 643 -19.04 12.94 36.78
C TYR A 643 -19.64 14.35 36.75
N SER A 644 -20.27 14.77 35.65
CA SER A 644 -20.87 16.09 35.54
C SER A 644 -22.20 16.17 36.27
N VAL A 645 -22.34 17.15 37.17
CA VAL A 645 -23.54 17.35 37.97
C VAL A 645 -24.78 17.72 37.14
N ASN A 646 -24.57 18.51 36.08
CA ASN A 646 -25.65 19.03 35.22
C ASN A 646 -25.66 18.45 33.82
N GLY A 647 -24.86 17.39 33.54
CA GLY A 647 -24.69 16.84 32.20
C GLY A 647 -24.03 17.81 31.21
N THR A 648 -23.36 18.86 31.69
CA THR A 648 -22.59 19.84 30.90
C THR A 648 -21.15 19.41 30.77
N MET A 649 -20.40 20.05 29.84
CA MET A 649 -18.96 19.81 29.67
C MET A 649 -18.09 20.74 30.52
N SER A 650 -18.70 21.57 31.40
CA SER A 650 -17.96 22.48 32.25
C SER A 650 -17.13 21.73 33.28
N GLY A 651 -15.85 22.10 33.45
CA GLY A 651 -14.92 21.44 34.37
C GLY A 651 -14.22 20.21 33.77
N PHE A 652 -14.49 19.84 32.53
CA PHE A 652 -13.86 18.69 31.90
C PHE A 652 -12.33 18.85 31.78
N THR A 653 -11.85 20.04 31.45
CA THR A 653 -10.43 20.32 31.31
C THR A 653 -9.70 20.08 32.63
N GLU A 654 -10.25 20.57 33.75
CA GLU A 654 -9.67 20.36 35.08
C GLU A 654 -9.73 18.89 35.49
N HIS A 655 -10.85 18.21 35.25
CA HIS A 655 -11.04 16.79 35.55
C HIS A 655 -10.06 15.88 34.79
N SER A 656 -9.62 16.26 33.58
CA SER A 656 -8.72 15.47 32.77
C SER A 656 -7.24 15.63 33.14
N LEU A 657 -6.92 16.46 34.14
CA LEU A 657 -5.57 16.81 34.57
C LEU A 657 -5.32 16.36 36.02
N SER A 658 -4.28 15.54 36.19
CA SER A 658 -3.80 15.12 37.53
C SER A 658 -2.85 16.14 38.13
N TYR A 659 -2.71 16.13 39.46
CA TYR A 659 -1.81 17.00 40.22
C TYR A 659 -0.45 16.33 40.44
N PHE A 660 0.62 17.11 40.37
CA PHE A 660 1.96 16.67 40.71
C PHE A 660 2.64 17.71 41.64
N ASN A 661 3.22 17.24 42.72
CA ASN A 661 3.97 18.10 43.65
C ASN A 661 5.39 18.29 43.12
N VAL A 662 5.77 19.53 42.90
CA VAL A 662 7.09 19.92 42.33
C VAL A 662 8.27 19.42 43.17
N SER A 663 8.09 19.27 44.49
CA SER A 663 9.13 18.74 45.40
C SER A 663 9.45 17.24 45.13
N ASN A 664 8.60 16.51 44.39
CA ASN A 664 8.77 15.10 44.09
C ASN A 664 9.51 14.85 42.76
N PHE A 665 10.06 15.89 42.13
CA PHE A 665 10.91 15.68 40.97
C PHE A 665 12.22 14.99 41.37
N PRO A 666 12.68 13.97 40.60
CA PRO A 666 14.01 13.41 40.80
C PRO A 666 15.11 14.46 40.66
N PRO A 667 16.25 14.29 41.35
CA PRO A 667 17.38 15.22 41.22
C PRO A 667 17.83 15.39 39.76
N GLY A 668 17.92 16.63 39.29
CA GLY A 668 18.36 16.94 37.92
C GLY A 668 17.25 16.95 36.87
N THR A 669 16.00 16.58 37.19
CA THR A 669 14.86 16.61 36.24
C THR A 669 13.99 17.86 36.39
N ALA A 670 14.05 18.53 37.54
CA ALA A 670 13.35 19.80 37.75
C ALA A 670 13.92 20.90 36.85
N PRO A 671 13.11 21.89 36.41
CA PRO A 671 13.60 23.03 35.63
C PRO A 671 14.74 23.75 36.33
N SER A 672 15.83 23.97 35.59
CA SER A 672 17.02 24.69 36.12
C SER A 672 16.81 26.18 36.21
N THR A 673 15.97 26.75 35.33
CA THR A 673 15.60 28.18 35.31
C THR A 673 14.09 28.27 35.18
N THR A 674 13.43 28.99 36.08
CA THR A 674 11.98 29.15 36.06
C THR A 674 11.58 30.60 35.83
N LEU A 675 10.85 30.85 34.74
CA LEU A 675 10.18 32.14 34.48
C LEU A 675 8.95 32.30 35.38
N ILE A 676 8.29 31.20 35.71
CA ILE A 676 7.12 31.15 36.59
C ILE A 676 7.61 30.76 38.00
N THR A 677 7.71 31.72 38.88
CA THR A 677 8.20 31.51 40.25
C THR A 677 7.07 31.14 41.23
N GLY A 678 7.39 30.37 42.26
CA GLY A 678 6.43 30.02 43.33
C GLY A 678 5.51 28.85 42.97
N VAL A 679 5.83 28.05 41.98
CA VAL A 679 5.04 26.85 41.62
C VAL A 679 5.31 25.75 42.63
N THR A 680 4.27 25.38 43.41
CA THR A 680 4.31 24.24 44.33
C THR A 680 3.69 22.97 43.73
N MET A 681 2.73 23.14 42.80
CA MET A 681 2.00 22.08 42.15
C MET A 681 1.90 22.36 40.67
N CYS A 682 2.16 21.35 39.82
CA CYS A 682 1.88 21.40 38.38
C CYS A 682 0.89 20.34 37.97
N ARG A 683 0.28 20.53 36.79
CA ARG A 683 -0.75 19.63 36.25
C ARG A 683 -0.18 18.88 35.03
N TYR A 684 -0.64 17.64 34.84
CA TYR A 684 -0.33 16.82 33.68
C TYR A 684 -1.55 16.00 33.24
N LYS A 685 -1.59 15.60 32.00
CA LYS A 685 -2.75 14.91 31.43
C LYS A 685 -2.72 13.43 31.79
N ASP A 686 -3.46 13.04 32.84
CA ASP A 686 -3.67 11.67 33.29
C ASP A 686 -4.88 11.64 34.25
N TYR A 687 -5.28 10.45 34.69
CA TYR A 687 -6.32 10.21 35.70
C TYR A 687 -5.69 9.48 36.88
N ARG A 688 -4.91 10.20 37.72
CA ARG A 688 -4.22 9.66 38.89
C ARG A 688 -4.64 10.38 40.14
N ASP A 689 -4.57 9.66 41.26
CA ASP A 689 -4.84 10.22 42.58
C ASP A 689 -3.87 11.34 42.94
N PRO A 690 -4.34 12.42 43.56
CA PRO A 690 -3.52 13.56 43.91
C PRO A 690 -2.47 13.22 44.99
N PRO A 691 -1.43 14.04 45.15
CA PRO A 691 -0.34 13.81 46.11
C PRO A 691 -0.77 13.75 47.60
N TRP A 692 -1.94 14.28 47.93
CA TRP A 692 -2.52 14.24 49.27
C TRP A 692 -3.47 13.05 49.51
N SER A 693 -3.62 12.14 48.57
CA SER A 693 -4.38 10.91 48.71
C SER A 693 -3.63 9.90 49.59
N ALA A 694 -4.33 8.88 50.08
CA ALA A 694 -3.76 7.79 50.87
C ALA A 694 -2.69 7.02 50.03
N ASP A 695 -2.97 6.83 48.74
CA ASP A 695 -2.03 6.21 47.76
C ASP A 695 -1.72 7.21 46.68
N PRO A 696 -0.66 8.06 46.84
CA PRO A 696 -0.34 9.12 45.91
C PRO A 696 0.02 8.59 44.50
N TYR A 697 -0.46 9.23 43.46
CA TYR A 697 -0.11 8.96 42.07
C TYR A 697 -0.51 7.58 41.52
N THR A 698 -1.34 6.83 42.22
CA THR A 698 -1.93 5.57 41.72
C THR A 698 -3.04 5.83 40.71
N PHE A 699 -3.43 4.81 39.97
CA PHE A 699 -4.55 4.94 39.03
C PHE A 699 -5.87 5.12 39.77
N SER A 700 -6.53 6.23 39.47
CA SER A 700 -7.80 6.61 40.13
C SER A 700 -8.98 5.75 39.63
N LYS A 701 -10.13 5.88 40.28
CA LYS A 701 -11.39 5.25 39.83
C LYS A 701 -11.82 5.77 38.46
N GLU A 702 -11.54 7.05 38.18
CA GLU A 702 -11.80 7.71 36.91
C GLU A 702 -11.03 7.02 35.79
N TYR A 703 -9.77 6.70 36.02
CA TYR A 703 -8.95 5.95 35.04
C TYR A 703 -9.60 4.63 34.63
N TRP A 704 -10.01 3.83 35.61
CA TRP A 704 -10.63 2.53 35.36
C TRP A 704 -11.99 2.67 34.67
N SER A 705 -12.77 3.68 35.01
CA SER A 705 -14.06 3.99 34.38
C SER A 705 -13.86 4.36 32.90
N VAL A 706 -12.89 5.23 32.63
CA VAL A 706 -12.55 5.63 31.24
C VAL A 706 -12.00 4.45 30.45
N LEU A 707 -11.13 3.63 31.04
CA LEU A 707 -10.57 2.44 30.37
C LEU A 707 -11.67 1.41 30.03
N ALA A 708 -12.57 1.13 30.99
CA ALA A 708 -13.70 0.23 30.78
C ALA A 708 -14.62 0.74 29.65
N ALA A 709 -14.91 2.05 29.62
CA ALA A 709 -15.71 2.66 28.57
C ALA A 709 -15.04 2.59 27.21
N ARG A 710 -13.71 2.80 27.14
CA ARG A 710 -12.92 2.64 25.91
C ARG A 710 -13.01 1.23 25.34
N LEU A 711 -12.81 0.22 26.17
CA LEU A 711 -12.91 -1.18 25.76
C LEU A 711 -14.34 -1.56 25.35
N ALA A 712 -15.35 -1.13 26.12
CA ALA A 712 -16.75 -1.33 25.77
C ALA A 712 -17.10 -0.68 24.42
N PHE A 713 -16.61 0.53 24.15
CA PHE A 713 -16.83 1.22 22.88
C PHE A 713 -16.22 0.44 21.70
N VAL A 714 -15.00 -0.08 21.84
CA VAL A 714 -14.36 -0.90 20.79
C VAL A 714 -15.21 -2.14 20.48
N ILE A 715 -15.68 -2.85 21.52
CA ILE A 715 -16.53 -4.04 21.34
C ILE A 715 -17.85 -3.64 20.67
N PHE A 716 -18.51 -2.60 21.16
CA PHE A 716 -19.79 -2.13 20.60
C PHE A 716 -19.64 -1.71 19.14
N PHE A 717 -18.60 -0.95 18.81
CA PHE A 717 -18.33 -0.50 17.44
C PHE A 717 -18.09 -1.67 16.48
N GLN A 718 -17.48 -2.76 16.93
CA GLN A 718 -17.27 -3.96 16.13
C GLN A 718 -18.54 -4.82 15.97
N VAL A 719 -19.38 -4.90 17.00
CA VAL A 719 -20.61 -5.71 16.98
C VAL A 719 -21.73 -5.04 16.18
N SER A 720 -21.74 -3.71 16.11
CA SER A 720 -22.76 -2.96 15.34
C SER A 720 -22.64 -3.14 13.81
N LYS A 721 -21.73 -3.97 13.34
CA LYS A 721 -21.55 -4.40 11.95
C LYS A 721 -22.35 -5.69 11.68
#